data_5bef2fe5cf0ae1053960d31b9a01c3c5
#
_entry.id   5bef2fe5cf0ae1053960d31b9a01c3c5
#
_cell.length_a   1.000
_cell.length_b   1.000
_cell.length_c   1.000
_cell.angle_alpha   90.00
_cell.angle_beta   90.00
_cell.angle_gamma   90.00
#
_symmetry.space_group_name_H-M   'P 1'
#
loop_
_entity.id
_entity.type
_entity.pdbx_description
1 polymer ?
#
loop_
_entity_poly.entity_id
_entity_poly.type
_entity_poly.pdbx_seq_one_letter_code
_entity_poly.pdbx_strand_id
1 'polypeptide(L)'
;MEKGLWMLLLCFLALPVGAQNEKGNSETAKSVEMKEVTVEAARVTKKLDGMLIVPSDAQREAATDGYSLLGKLSLPRVRVDEVMRTIVPLTNNGSVQLRLNGALASKEDLLALDPKLVKNIDFIDNPGVRYGDGIGYVIDIRTKRNTTGYVLGADLSNAVTTLNGDNTVYAKLNHKNSELALTFNSSYKDHRGFRSSEMADYTLNNGSHYLVSRNQTDGRSRRFGNQFEIKYSLADSATYVFQASLSTEGSNTPGNYADFVYRDGTIEKSFRTIDVASSFAPKLDLYFFHQLGKHQSITANVVGSSIYTDKRGYNGEEGDYAYEVNGRTWSLESEAIYENKLKPFTLSAGLEHSLSFTNNEYTGDVSALNKMRRGELYLFSEVKGRWKQLGYSAGVGVANKTYSQENYSFDYWTFRPKVTLSYEILAGLNASYSFETYRRVSSHAMVSDARIRENSREWKVGNPNLQPSRVLKNILDVSYNGKRVSCGMNMEYRRDLGSNMSVYERTATDEFLYSQQNIGNIMMFVVQNYLRYDVVPEHLSVTLFGGINRFFNNSSLYRHHLTSYNYGGNIQAYLGRWTLTGYADNGWKFVEGEHEGRNGAAIYLGVSYRWKKYNVSLFMQHPFQQHPAIQRGKVLNENLYKESIYRSRDLGNMITLRFSWKLSKGKSYKEIDKKVQHEGNKQTSIL
;
A
#
# COMPACT_ATOMS: atom_id res chain seq x y z
N MET A 1 -34.33 4.15 8.03
CA MET A 1 -33.14 3.47 7.49
C MET A 1 -33.43 2.59 6.26
N GLU A 2 -34.66 2.29 5.91
CA GLU A 2 -35.03 1.44 4.74
C GLU A 2 -35.00 2.16 3.38
N LYS A 3 -35.13 3.48 3.34
CA LYS A 3 -35.17 4.22 2.06
C LYS A 3 -33.80 4.44 1.37
N GLY A 4 -32.69 4.29 2.09
CA GLY A 4 -31.33 4.45 1.53
C GLY A 4 -30.80 3.21 0.81
N LEU A 5 -31.25 2.02 1.19
CA LEU A 5 -30.78 0.75 0.63
C LEU A 5 -31.34 0.50 -0.78
N TRP A 6 -32.57 0.96 -1.03
CA TRP A 6 -33.24 0.82 -2.34
C TRP A 6 -32.67 1.73 -3.43
N MET A 7 -32.08 2.86 -3.05
CA MET A 7 -31.51 3.80 -4.02
C MET A 7 -30.16 3.31 -4.59
N LEU A 8 -29.42 2.49 -3.84
CA LEU A 8 -28.18 1.85 -4.32
C LEU A 8 -28.45 0.62 -5.21
N LEU A 9 -29.57 -0.08 -4.99
CA LEU A 9 -29.99 -1.20 -5.86
C LEU A 9 -30.57 -0.71 -7.20
N LEU A 10 -31.21 0.46 -7.23
CA LEU A 10 -31.81 1.04 -8.43
C LEU A 10 -30.80 1.53 -9.47
N CYS A 11 -29.58 1.85 -9.09
CA CYS A 11 -28.52 2.20 -10.06
C CYS A 11 -28.05 1.02 -10.92
N PHE A 12 -28.32 -0.22 -10.52
CA PHE A 12 -27.99 -1.42 -11.30
C PHE A 12 -29.12 -1.87 -12.24
N LEU A 13 -30.33 -1.38 -12.06
CA LEU A 13 -31.53 -1.83 -12.83
C LEU A 13 -31.91 -0.88 -13.98
N ALA A 14 -31.25 0.25 -14.17
CA ALA A 14 -31.57 1.23 -15.19
C ALA A 14 -30.56 1.23 -16.35
N LEU A 15 -30.31 0.08 -16.96
CA LEU A 15 -29.66 0.03 -18.26
C LEU A 15 -30.73 -0.25 -19.33
N PRO A 16 -30.93 0.62 -20.33
CA PRO A 16 -31.88 0.33 -21.43
C PRO A 16 -31.27 -0.75 -22.33
N VAL A 17 -31.91 -1.90 -22.37
CA VAL A 17 -31.67 -2.93 -23.39
C VAL A 17 -32.30 -2.44 -24.70
N GLY A 18 -31.52 -1.73 -25.48
CA GLY A 18 -31.88 -1.35 -26.85
C GLY A 18 -31.42 -2.45 -27.83
N ALA A 19 -32.24 -3.46 -28.07
CA ALA A 19 -32.07 -4.37 -29.18
C ALA A 19 -32.72 -3.76 -30.42
N GLN A 20 -31.94 -3.27 -31.35
CA GLN A 20 -32.43 -2.95 -32.70
C GLN A 20 -32.25 -4.16 -33.61
N ASN A 21 -33.37 -4.73 -34.04
CA ASN A 21 -33.48 -5.64 -35.18
C ASN A 21 -33.41 -4.82 -36.47
N GLU A 22 -32.39 -4.98 -37.27
CA GLU A 22 -32.44 -4.56 -38.68
C GLU A 22 -32.78 -5.78 -39.56
N LYS A 23 -33.90 -5.62 -40.25
CA LYS A 23 -34.32 -6.49 -41.36
C LYS A 23 -33.48 -6.22 -42.62
N GLY A 24 -33.01 -7.26 -43.23
CA GLY A 24 -32.30 -7.18 -44.48
C GLY A 24 -33.17 -6.73 -45.64
N ASN A 25 -32.53 -6.03 -46.55
CA ASN A 25 -32.94 -5.91 -47.95
C ASN A 25 -31.75 -6.25 -48.86
N SER A 26 -32.00 -7.21 -49.74
CA SER A 26 -31.12 -7.64 -50.83
C SER A 26 -31.21 -6.62 -51.97
N GLU A 27 -30.06 -6.13 -52.49
CA GLU A 27 -29.93 -5.87 -53.91
C GLU A 27 -28.48 -5.61 -54.35
N THR A 28 -28.10 -6.30 -55.40
CA THR A 28 -27.14 -6.04 -56.47
C THR A 28 -25.66 -5.83 -56.15
N ALA A 29 -24.89 -6.79 -56.62
CA ALA A 29 -23.43 -6.79 -56.68
C ALA A 29 -22.90 -5.64 -57.56
N LYS A 30 -22.14 -4.72 -56.95
CA LYS A 30 -21.14 -3.89 -57.64
C LYS A 30 -19.79 -4.24 -57.03
N SER A 31 -18.81 -4.49 -57.89
CA SER A 31 -17.41 -4.70 -57.51
C SER A 31 -16.93 -3.52 -56.66
N VAL A 32 -16.71 -3.78 -55.40
CA VAL A 32 -16.08 -2.84 -54.47
C VAL A 32 -14.65 -3.30 -54.30
N GLU A 33 -13.69 -2.43 -54.66
CA GLU A 33 -12.30 -2.56 -54.22
C GLU A 33 -12.30 -2.87 -52.73
N MET A 34 -11.67 -3.99 -52.34
CA MET A 34 -11.51 -4.33 -50.95
C MET A 34 -10.64 -3.27 -50.30
N LYS A 35 -11.24 -2.33 -49.56
CA LYS A 35 -10.51 -1.56 -48.55
C LYS A 35 -9.87 -2.59 -47.62
N GLU A 36 -8.57 -2.42 -47.44
CA GLU A 36 -7.75 -3.17 -46.46
C GLU A 36 -8.54 -3.31 -45.16
N VAL A 37 -9.00 -4.51 -44.84
CA VAL A 37 -9.66 -4.81 -43.57
C VAL A 37 -8.57 -4.82 -42.52
N THR A 38 -8.30 -3.68 -41.93
CA THR A 38 -7.47 -3.60 -40.75
C THR A 38 -8.23 -4.29 -39.62
N VAL A 39 -7.87 -5.53 -39.35
CA VAL A 39 -8.37 -6.27 -38.18
C VAL A 39 -7.77 -5.57 -36.97
N GLU A 40 -8.52 -4.64 -36.36
CA GLU A 40 -8.14 -4.10 -35.04
C GLU A 40 -8.24 -5.23 -34.04
N ALA A 41 -7.09 -5.84 -33.68
CA ALA A 41 -7.02 -6.79 -32.61
C ALA A 41 -7.53 -6.13 -31.32
N ALA A 42 -8.37 -6.81 -30.57
CA ALA A 42 -8.94 -6.32 -29.33
C ALA A 42 -7.79 -5.86 -28.40
N ARG A 43 -7.75 -4.56 -28.07
CA ARG A 43 -6.70 -3.96 -27.22
C ARG A 43 -6.75 -4.44 -25.77
N VAL A 44 -7.86 -4.97 -25.34
CA VAL A 44 -8.06 -5.56 -24.01
C VAL A 44 -8.50 -7.00 -24.18
N THR A 45 -7.69 -7.92 -23.73
CA THR A 45 -7.99 -9.37 -23.76
C THR A 45 -8.14 -9.85 -22.32
N LYS A 46 -9.27 -10.51 -22.05
CA LYS A 46 -9.55 -11.04 -20.75
C LYS A 46 -8.72 -12.28 -20.46
N LYS A 47 -8.20 -12.37 -19.25
CA LYS A 47 -7.47 -13.52 -18.69
C LYS A 47 -8.26 -14.14 -17.54
N LEU A 48 -7.79 -15.26 -17.05
CA LEU A 48 -8.37 -15.95 -15.91
C LEU A 48 -8.35 -15.12 -14.61
N ASP A 49 -7.26 -14.41 -14.40
CA ASP A 49 -6.91 -13.69 -13.20
C ASP A 49 -6.88 -12.16 -13.40
N GLY A 50 -7.39 -11.70 -14.54
CA GLY A 50 -7.38 -10.28 -14.87
C GLY A 50 -7.55 -10.00 -16.36
N MET A 51 -6.75 -9.09 -16.89
CA MET A 51 -6.80 -8.68 -18.29
C MET A 51 -5.41 -8.32 -18.84
N LEU A 52 -5.20 -8.59 -20.10
CA LEU A 52 -4.06 -8.14 -20.88
C LEU A 52 -4.47 -6.88 -21.66
N ILE A 53 -3.75 -5.77 -21.43
CA ILE A 53 -4.02 -4.49 -22.07
C ILE A 53 -2.86 -4.15 -23.00
N VAL A 54 -3.17 -3.85 -24.25
CA VAL A 54 -2.18 -3.39 -25.25
C VAL A 54 -2.37 -1.89 -25.45
N PRO A 55 -1.42 -1.03 -25.00
CA PRO A 55 -1.51 0.40 -25.22
C PRO A 55 -1.56 0.75 -26.70
N SER A 56 -2.33 1.77 -27.09
CA SER A 56 -2.28 2.32 -28.44
C SER A 56 -0.98 3.07 -28.72
N ASP A 57 -0.62 3.27 -29.96
CA ASP A 57 0.56 4.07 -30.29
C ASP A 57 0.37 5.54 -29.86
N ALA A 58 -0.85 6.06 -29.97
CA ALA A 58 -1.19 7.38 -29.44
C ALA A 58 -0.98 7.48 -27.92
N GLN A 59 -1.38 6.45 -27.14
CA GLN A 59 -1.14 6.40 -25.69
C GLN A 59 0.35 6.31 -25.36
N ARG A 60 1.11 5.48 -26.10
CA ARG A 60 2.57 5.37 -25.94
C ARG A 60 3.29 6.69 -26.27
N GLU A 61 2.89 7.36 -27.36
CA GLU A 61 3.47 8.64 -27.75
C GLU A 61 3.10 9.79 -26.84
N ALA A 62 1.89 9.76 -26.29
CA ALA A 62 1.41 10.76 -25.33
C ALA A 62 2.01 10.61 -23.94
N ALA A 63 2.58 9.45 -23.60
CA ALA A 63 3.16 9.18 -22.29
C ALA A 63 4.66 9.58 -22.23
N THR A 64 5.13 9.96 -21.03
CA THR A 64 6.54 10.31 -20.76
C THR A 64 7.29 9.20 -20.03
N ASP A 65 6.59 8.41 -19.23
CA ASP A 65 7.11 7.37 -18.35
C ASP A 65 6.01 6.33 -18.05
N GLY A 66 6.30 5.37 -17.15
CA GLY A 66 5.35 4.33 -16.76
C GLY A 66 4.09 4.85 -16.09
N TYR A 67 4.19 5.84 -15.19
CA TYR A 67 3.01 6.42 -14.53
C TYR A 67 2.10 7.12 -15.53
N SER A 68 2.69 7.93 -16.39
CA SER A 68 1.97 8.63 -17.45
C SER A 68 1.26 7.65 -18.41
N LEU A 69 1.90 6.53 -18.76
CA LEU A 69 1.27 5.50 -19.58
C LEU A 69 0.10 4.83 -18.87
N LEU A 70 0.32 4.37 -17.63
CA LEU A 70 -0.72 3.69 -16.85
C LEU A 70 -1.93 4.60 -16.59
N GLY A 71 -1.70 5.90 -16.34
CA GLY A 71 -2.76 6.89 -16.18
C GLY A 71 -3.66 6.99 -17.41
N LYS A 72 -3.10 6.90 -18.62
CA LYS A 72 -3.84 6.96 -19.89
C LYS A 72 -4.59 5.68 -20.25
N LEU A 73 -4.26 4.56 -19.61
CA LEU A 73 -4.89 3.27 -19.90
C LEU A 73 -6.22 3.05 -19.18
N SER A 74 -6.55 3.91 -18.22
CA SER A 74 -7.82 3.79 -17.51
C SER A 74 -8.01 2.42 -16.84
N LEU A 75 -6.98 1.96 -16.12
CA LEU A 75 -7.01 0.67 -15.44
C LEU A 75 -8.24 0.56 -14.52
N PRO A 76 -8.99 -0.54 -14.55
CA PRO A 76 -10.14 -0.71 -13.68
C PRO A 76 -9.68 -0.88 -12.23
N ARG A 77 -10.51 -0.42 -11.28
CA ARG A 77 -10.35 -0.62 -9.82
C ARG A 77 -9.10 -0.01 -9.20
N VAL A 78 -8.25 0.64 -9.98
CA VAL A 78 -7.09 1.36 -9.49
C VAL A 78 -7.07 2.78 -10.02
N ARG A 79 -6.58 3.69 -9.21
CA ARG A 79 -6.32 5.06 -9.61
C ARG A 79 -4.82 5.26 -9.79
N VAL A 80 -4.44 5.73 -10.96
CA VAL A 80 -3.08 6.16 -11.26
C VAL A 80 -3.04 7.68 -11.21
N ASP A 81 -2.24 8.23 -10.33
CA ASP A 81 -1.98 9.65 -10.25
C ASP A 81 -0.60 9.95 -10.86
N GLU A 82 -0.61 10.52 -12.05
CA GLU A 82 0.61 10.85 -12.79
C GLU A 82 1.40 11.96 -12.07
N VAL A 83 0.71 12.91 -11.43
CA VAL A 83 1.34 14.04 -10.75
C VAL A 83 1.95 13.61 -9.43
N MET A 84 1.21 12.83 -8.64
CA MET A 84 1.67 12.32 -7.34
C MET A 84 2.61 11.12 -7.44
N ARG A 85 2.70 10.49 -8.61
CA ARG A 85 3.46 9.24 -8.81
C ARG A 85 2.98 8.12 -7.87
N THR A 86 1.66 8.01 -7.72
CA THR A 86 1.02 6.99 -6.88
C THR A 86 0.04 6.15 -7.68
N ILE A 87 -0.08 4.89 -7.28
CA ILE A 87 -1.10 3.97 -7.79
C ILE A 87 -1.78 3.35 -6.59
N VAL A 88 -3.07 3.60 -6.46
CA VAL A 88 -3.86 3.17 -5.30
C VAL A 88 -5.12 2.42 -5.74
N PRO A 89 -5.56 1.42 -4.97
CA PRO A 89 -6.82 0.75 -5.25
C PRO A 89 -8.00 1.70 -5.02
N LEU A 90 -9.05 1.54 -5.82
CA LEU A 90 -10.34 2.22 -5.60
C LEU A 90 -11.25 1.44 -4.64
N THR A 91 -10.85 0.21 -4.31
CA THR A 91 -11.57 -0.70 -3.43
C THR A 91 -10.66 -1.17 -2.30
N ASN A 92 -11.21 -1.72 -1.23
CA ASN A 92 -10.45 -2.16 -0.05
C ASN A 92 -9.88 -3.59 -0.19
N ASN A 93 -9.61 -4.04 -1.40
CA ASN A 93 -9.17 -5.41 -1.69
C ASN A 93 -7.66 -5.65 -1.53
N GLY A 94 -6.95 -4.83 -0.76
CA GLY A 94 -5.51 -4.94 -0.56
C GLY A 94 -4.71 -3.93 -1.39
N SER A 95 -3.39 -4.02 -1.34
CA SER A 95 -2.47 -3.10 -2.02
C SER A 95 -2.30 -3.43 -3.50
N VAL A 96 -1.75 -2.47 -4.25
CA VAL A 96 -1.34 -2.65 -5.65
C VAL A 96 0.14 -2.98 -5.70
N GLN A 97 0.49 -4.13 -6.27
CA GLN A 97 1.86 -4.51 -6.55
C GLN A 97 2.23 -4.16 -7.97
N LEU A 98 3.28 -3.37 -8.15
CA LEU A 98 3.81 -3.00 -9.46
C LEU A 98 4.90 -3.97 -9.87
N ARG A 99 4.87 -4.37 -11.13
CA ARG A 99 5.88 -5.24 -11.72
C ARG A 99 6.30 -4.74 -13.10
N LEU A 100 7.55 -4.99 -13.42
CA LEU A 100 8.12 -4.72 -14.72
C LEU A 100 8.78 -6.00 -15.23
N ASN A 101 8.23 -6.57 -16.29
CA ASN A 101 8.62 -7.88 -16.83
C ASN A 101 8.62 -9.01 -15.77
N GLY A 102 7.65 -8.97 -14.84
CA GLY A 102 7.52 -9.93 -13.75
C GLY A 102 8.32 -9.59 -12.48
N ALA A 103 9.27 -8.66 -12.54
CA ALA A 103 10.00 -8.18 -11.37
C ALA A 103 9.17 -7.13 -10.60
N LEU A 104 9.28 -7.06 -9.28
CA LEU A 104 8.76 -5.91 -8.53
C LEU A 104 9.42 -4.63 -9.07
N ALA A 105 8.58 -3.68 -9.42
CA ALA A 105 9.03 -2.39 -9.93
C ALA A 105 9.02 -1.36 -8.80
N SER A 106 10.13 -0.65 -8.70
CA SER A 106 10.23 0.53 -7.87
C SER A 106 9.59 1.75 -8.57
N LYS A 107 9.44 2.85 -7.85
CA LYS A 107 9.04 4.14 -8.42
C LYS A 107 9.97 4.53 -9.58
N GLU A 108 11.25 4.33 -9.40
CA GLU A 108 12.32 4.68 -10.33
C GLU A 108 12.28 3.82 -11.60
N ASP A 109 11.90 2.56 -11.49
CA ASP A 109 11.71 1.68 -12.63
C ASP A 109 10.60 2.20 -13.55
N LEU A 110 9.49 2.71 -12.99
CA LEU A 110 8.42 3.31 -13.77
C LEU A 110 8.82 4.67 -14.37
N LEU A 111 9.56 5.49 -13.64
CA LEU A 111 10.08 6.78 -14.13
C LEU A 111 11.08 6.58 -15.28
N ALA A 112 11.93 5.55 -15.18
CA ALA A 112 12.90 5.20 -16.21
C ALA A 112 12.29 4.52 -17.44
N LEU A 113 11.07 4.00 -17.34
CA LEU A 113 10.40 3.27 -18.41
C LEU A 113 10.14 4.17 -19.63
N ASP A 114 10.55 3.69 -20.82
CA ASP A 114 10.13 4.29 -22.08
C ASP A 114 8.79 3.71 -22.53
N PRO A 115 7.69 4.50 -22.58
CA PRO A 115 6.38 4.02 -22.96
C PRO A 115 6.33 3.35 -24.33
N LYS A 116 7.20 3.77 -25.27
CA LYS A 116 7.27 3.19 -26.63
C LYS A 116 7.71 1.74 -26.65
N LEU A 117 8.40 1.32 -25.59
CA LEU A 117 8.86 -0.05 -25.45
C LEU A 117 7.82 -0.98 -24.83
N VAL A 118 6.77 -0.43 -24.23
CA VAL A 118 5.73 -1.24 -23.59
C VAL A 118 4.99 -2.05 -24.64
N LYS A 119 5.06 -3.37 -24.49
CA LYS A 119 4.35 -4.32 -25.33
C LYS A 119 2.90 -4.47 -24.91
N ASN A 120 2.71 -4.79 -23.65
CA ASN A 120 1.39 -4.93 -23.00
C ASN A 120 1.53 -4.76 -21.48
N ILE A 121 0.38 -4.63 -20.83
CA ILE A 121 0.26 -4.62 -19.38
C ILE A 121 -0.63 -5.78 -18.97
N ASP A 122 -0.14 -6.62 -18.07
CA ASP A 122 -0.87 -7.68 -17.44
C ASP A 122 -1.47 -7.15 -16.12
N PHE A 123 -2.74 -6.82 -16.14
CA PHE A 123 -3.47 -6.38 -14.96
C PHE A 123 -4.14 -7.59 -14.31
N ILE A 124 -3.64 -8.01 -13.15
CA ILE A 124 -4.12 -9.14 -12.38
C ILE A 124 -4.99 -8.58 -11.24
N ASP A 125 -6.27 -8.84 -11.29
CA ASP A 125 -7.25 -8.37 -10.29
C ASP A 125 -7.62 -9.45 -9.27
N ASN A 126 -7.01 -10.59 -9.40
CA ASN A 126 -7.18 -11.74 -8.52
C ASN A 126 -5.86 -12.50 -8.36
N PRO A 127 -4.89 -11.90 -7.67
CA PRO A 127 -3.59 -12.51 -7.47
C PRO A 127 -3.69 -13.78 -6.61
N GLY A 128 -3.03 -14.85 -7.06
CA GLY A 128 -2.93 -16.13 -6.33
C GLY A 128 -2.04 -16.03 -5.09
N VAL A 129 -1.90 -17.15 -4.39
CA VAL A 129 -1.09 -17.26 -3.15
C VAL A 129 0.36 -16.83 -3.30
N ARG A 130 0.91 -16.94 -4.51
CA ARG A 130 2.31 -16.57 -4.84
C ARG A 130 2.62 -15.08 -4.79
N TYR A 131 1.63 -14.20 -4.69
CA TYR A 131 1.86 -12.75 -4.62
C TYR A 131 1.92 -12.22 -3.19
N GLY A 132 1.83 -13.11 -2.20
CA GLY A 132 1.86 -12.76 -0.79
C GLY A 132 0.51 -12.33 -0.23
N ASP A 133 0.48 -12.14 1.09
CA ASP A 133 -0.71 -11.71 1.82
C ASP A 133 -0.96 -10.21 1.60
N GLY A 134 -2.23 -9.82 1.45
CA GLY A 134 -2.62 -8.41 1.36
C GLY A 134 -2.42 -7.75 -0.01
N ILE A 135 -1.99 -8.48 -1.06
CA ILE A 135 -1.94 -7.97 -2.43
C ILE A 135 -3.31 -8.18 -3.08
N GLY A 136 -3.97 -7.08 -3.43
CA GLY A 136 -5.28 -7.09 -4.10
C GLY A 136 -5.18 -7.00 -5.62
N TYR A 137 -4.17 -6.32 -6.13
CA TYR A 137 -3.97 -6.11 -7.56
C TYR A 137 -2.49 -6.19 -7.93
N VAL A 138 -2.21 -6.70 -9.14
CA VAL A 138 -0.86 -6.68 -9.70
C VAL A 138 -0.91 -6.02 -11.07
N ILE A 139 -0.03 -5.06 -11.32
CA ILE A 139 0.17 -4.41 -12.61
C ILE A 139 1.54 -4.80 -13.10
N ASP A 140 1.60 -5.72 -14.06
CA ASP A 140 2.86 -6.19 -14.63
C ASP A 140 3.04 -5.62 -16.05
N ILE A 141 3.97 -4.69 -16.20
CA ILE A 141 4.27 -4.03 -17.48
C ILE A 141 5.28 -4.88 -18.23
N ARG A 142 4.91 -5.32 -19.43
CA ARG A 142 5.78 -6.10 -20.32
C ARG A 142 6.35 -5.22 -21.41
N THR A 143 7.68 -5.26 -21.60
CA THR A 143 8.40 -4.44 -22.56
C THR A 143 8.94 -5.26 -23.73
N LYS A 144 9.26 -4.56 -24.82
CA LYS A 144 10.04 -5.12 -25.91
C LYS A 144 11.49 -5.27 -25.47
N ARG A 145 12.19 -6.26 -25.99
CA ARG A 145 13.59 -6.51 -25.64
C ARG A 145 14.54 -5.51 -26.29
N ASN A 146 15.59 -5.20 -25.59
CA ASN A 146 16.65 -4.30 -26.00
C ASN A 146 18.03 -4.85 -25.80
N THR A 147 18.99 -4.44 -26.65
CA THR A 147 20.31 -5.04 -26.65
C THR A 147 21.41 -4.13 -26.14
N THR A 148 21.37 -2.82 -26.36
CA THR A 148 22.46 -1.92 -25.91
C THR A 148 21.94 -0.49 -25.83
N GLY A 149 22.27 0.22 -24.75
CA GLY A 149 21.89 1.60 -24.57
C GLY A 149 22.05 2.10 -23.14
N TYR A 150 21.66 3.34 -22.90
CA TYR A 150 21.60 3.91 -21.55
C TYR A 150 20.38 4.79 -21.34
N VAL A 151 19.97 4.91 -20.08
CA VAL A 151 18.99 5.89 -19.59
C VAL A 151 19.62 6.64 -18.44
N LEU A 152 19.54 7.96 -18.49
CA LEU A 152 19.85 8.85 -17.39
C LEU A 152 18.62 9.70 -17.11
N GLY A 153 18.29 9.92 -15.85
CA GLY A 153 17.15 10.75 -15.52
C GLY A 153 17.14 11.29 -14.10
N ALA A 154 16.28 12.27 -13.92
CA ALA A 154 16.01 12.88 -12.63
C ALA A 154 14.50 13.18 -12.51
N ASP A 155 13.95 12.99 -11.32
CA ASP A 155 12.60 13.41 -10.93
C ASP A 155 12.74 14.17 -9.61
N LEU A 156 12.58 15.50 -9.67
CA LEU A 156 12.83 16.41 -8.56
C LEU A 156 11.49 17.05 -8.17
N SER A 157 11.01 16.74 -6.97
CA SER A 157 9.71 17.17 -6.46
C SER A 157 9.91 17.94 -5.15
N ASN A 158 9.73 19.26 -5.18
CA ASN A 158 10.01 20.11 -4.02
C ASN A 158 8.87 21.08 -3.80
N ALA A 159 8.39 21.18 -2.57
CA ALA A 159 7.40 22.19 -2.20
C ALA A 159 8.05 23.58 -2.15
N VAL A 160 7.32 24.56 -2.68
CA VAL A 160 7.76 25.97 -2.70
C VAL A 160 7.18 26.79 -1.54
N THR A 161 6.15 26.25 -0.87
CA THR A 161 5.48 26.90 0.27
C THR A 161 5.95 26.37 1.63
N THR A 162 6.66 25.25 1.65
CA THR A 162 7.21 24.64 2.87
C THR A 162 8.43 23.80 2.51
N LEU A 163 9.23 23.43 3.50
CA LEU A 163 10.40 22.56 3.29
C LEU A 163 9.95 21.08 3.24
N ASN A 164 9.65 20.63 2.04
CA ASN A 164 9.29 19.24 1.77
C ASN A 164 9.74 18.85 0.36
N GLY A 165 10.44 17.74 0.21
CA GLY A 165 10.94 17.32 -1.09
C GLY A 165 11.20 15.81 -1.17
N ASP A 166 11.13 15.30 -2.40
CA ASP A 166 11.42 13.91 -2.77
C ASP A 166 12.10 13.94 -4.14
N ASN A 167 13.39 13.62 -4.18
CA ASN A 167 14.25 13.80 -5.32
C ASN A 167 14.94 12.49 -5.69
N THR A 168 14.74 12.04 -6.92
CA THR A 168 15.31 10.81 -7.43
C THR A 168 16.21 11.10 -8.63
N VAL A 169 17.40 10.51 -8.66
CA VAL A 169 18.27 10.44 -9.83
C VAL A 169 18.58 8.99 -10.14
N TYR A 170 18.63 8.64 -11.42
CA TYR A 170 18.85 7.25 -11.84
C TYR A 170 19.64 7.15 -13.12
N ALA A 171 20.39 6.04 -13.24
CA ALA A 171 21.13 5.65 -14.44
C ALA A 171 20.92 4.16 -14.71
N LYS A 172 20.66 3.79 -15.97
CA LYS A 172 20.65 2.39 -16.42
C LYS A 172 21.57 2.23 -17.63
N LEU A 173 22.40 1.21 -17.60
CA LEU A 173 23.30 0.83 -18.67
C LEU A 173 22.99 -0.58 -19.12
N ASN A 174 22.69 -0.75 -20.40
CA ASN A 174 22.38 -2.05 -20.98
C ASN A 174 23.46 -2.45 -21.98
N HIS A 175 23.99 -3.65 -21.86
CA HIS A 175 24.90 -4.25 -22.80
C HIS A 175 24.56 -5.73 -23.03
N LYS A 176 24.11 -6.07 -24.25
CA LYS A 176 23.67 -7.45 -24.61
C LYS A 176 22.67 -8.00 -23.56
N ASN A 177 23.12 -9.00 -22.80
CA ASN A 177 22.33 -9.72 -21.81
C ASN A 177 22.42 -9.13 -20.40
N SER A 178 23.21 -8.07 -20.21
CA SER A 178 23.50 -7.46 -18.92
C SER A 178 22.85 -6.08 -18.79
N GLU A 179 22.38 -5.76 -17.60
CA GLU A 179 21.92 -4.43 -17.19
C GLU A 179 22.57 -4.05 -15.86
N LEU A 180 23.09 -2.82 -15.77
CA LEU A 180 23.48 -2.20 -14.52
C LEU A 180 22.60 -0.97 -14.30
N ALA A 181 21.92 -0.92 -13.16
CA ALA A 181 21.11 0.21 -12.73
C ALA A 181 21.66 0.80 -11.44
N LEU A 182 21.69 2.13 -11.36
CA LEU A 182 22.08 2.92 -10.21
C LEU A 182 20.92 3.87 -9.90
N THR A 183 20.49 3.92 -8.65
CA THR A 183 19.42 4.82 -8.21
C THR A 183 19.81 5.49 -6.91
N PHE A 184 19.57 6.78 -6.82
CA PHE A 184 19.67 7.55 -5.58
C PHE A 184 18.40 8.34 -5.37
N ASN A 185 17.77 8.17 -4.20
CA ASN A 185 16.63 8.94 -3.74
C ASN A 185 17.00 9.71 -2.48
N SER A 186 16.60 10.98 -2.42
CA SER A 186 16.73 11.82 -1.24
C SER A 186 15.41 12.52 -0.95
N SER A 187 14.89 12.29 0.24
CA SER A 187 13.68 12.93 0.73
C SER A 187 13.97 13.79 1.95
N TYR A 188 13.29 14.92 2.07
CA TYR A 188 13.40 15.79 3.24
C TYR A 188 12.06 16.41 3.60
N LYS A 189 11.88 16.63 4.89
CA LYS A 189 10.74 17.31 5.48
C LYS A 189 11.23 18.15 6.67
N ASP A 190 10.80 19.39 6.77
CA ASP A 190 11.01 20.25 7.95
C ASP A 190 9.77 21.11 8.15
N HIS A 191 8.84 20.62 8.95
CA HIS A 191 7.56 21.24 9.21
C HIS A 191 7.53 21.84 10.61
N ARG A 192 7.03 23.07 10.73
CA ARG A 192 6.87 23.79 11.99
C ARG A 192 5.42 24.15 12.32
N GLY A 193 4.51 23.94 11.39
CA GLY A 193 3.09 24.26 11.51
C GLY A 193 2.21 23.10 11.97
N PHE A 194 2.81 22.00 12.44
CA PHE A 194 2.07 20.90 13.02
C PHE A 194 1.60 21.25 14.42
N ARG A 195 0.33 20.99 14.73
CA ARG A 195 -0.28 21.25 16.04
C ARG A 195 -1.20 20.10 16.40
N SER A 196 -1.02 19.59 17.63
CA SER A 196 -1.94 18.66 18.25
C SER A 196 -2.71 19.34 19.39
N SER A 197 -3.93 18.91 19.58
CA SER A 197 -4.77 19.28 20.70
C SER A 197 -5.41 18.02 21.25
N GLU A 198 -5.30 17.81 22.53
CA GLU A 198 -5.83 16.64 23.24
C GLU A 198 -6.64 17.10 24.45
N MET A 199 -7.75 16.41 24.68
CA MET A 199 -8.55 16.49 25.90
C MET A 199 -8.73 15.08 26.44
N ALA A 200 -8.42 14.87 27.70
CA ALA A 200 -8.56 13.58 28.37
C ALA A 200 -9.36 13.74 29.68
N ASP A 201 -10.27 12.80 29.92
CA ASP A 201 -11.04 12.65 31.17
C ASP A 201 -10.69 11.28 31.76
N TYR A 202 -10.00 11.30 32.89
CA TYR A 202 -9.59 10.13 33.65
C TYR A 202 -10.54 9.92 34.82
N THR A 203 -11.23 8.79 34.88
CA THR A 203 -11.98 8.37 36.07
C THR A 203 -11.04 7.68 37.03
N LEU A 204 -10.79 8.29 38.20
CA LEU A 204 -9.87 7.78 39.21
C LEU A 204 -10.50 6.68 40.06
N ASN A 205 -9.71 5.96 40.85
CA ASN A 205 -10.18 4.87 41.71
C ASN A 205 -11.21 5.30 42.76
N ASN A 206 -11.19 6.56 43.18
CA ASN A 206 -12.15 7.14 44.10
C ASN A 206 -13.46 7.62 43.40
N GLY A 207 -13.59 7.40 42.09
CA GLY A 207 -14.73 7.83 41.28
C GLY A 207 -14.71 9.29 40.84
N SER A 208 -13.69 10.07 41.20
CA SER A 208 -13.57 11.45 40.73
C SER A 208 -13.06 11.50 39.29
N HIS A 209 -13.43 12.58 38.58
CA HIS A 209 -12.98 12.87 37.22
C HIS A 209 -11.80 13.83 37.23
N TYR A 210 -10.76 13.49 36.47
CA TYR A 210 -9.58 14.31 36.30
C TYR A 210 -9.46 14.75 34.84
N LEU A 211 -9.88 15.98 34.57
CA LEU A 211 -9.94 16.57 33.25
C LEU A 211 -8.63 17.29 32.93
N VAL A 212 -8.01 16.92 31.80
CA VAL A 212 -6.75 17.48 31.32
C VAL A 212 -6.87 17.88 29.85
N SER A 213 -6.35 19.06 29.52
CA SER A 213 -6.08 19.44 28.14
C SER A 213 -4.60 19.64 27.87
N ARG A 214 -4.13 19.13 26.71
CA ARG A 214 -2.77 19.29 26.21
C ARG A 214 -2.81 19.93 24.84
N ASN A 215 -2.35 21.16 24.73
CA ASN A 215 -2.38 21.90 23.48
C ASN A 215 -0.96 22.23 23.03
N GLN A 216 -0.57 21.76 21.86
CA GLN A 216 0.74 22.05 21.30
C GLN A 216 0.79 23.51 20.83
N THR A 217 1.73 24.27 21.39
CA THR A 217 1.96 25.68 21.11
C THR A 217 3.05 25.90 20.07
N ASP A 218 4.12 25.08 20.13
CA ASP A 218 5.19 25.08 19.15
C ASP A 218 5.68 23.65 18.87
N GLY A 219 6.47 23.49 17.82
CA GLY A 219 7.08 22.21 17.49
C GLY A 219 7.71 22.17 16.13
N ARG A 220 8.57 21.19 15.96
CA ARG A 220 9.26 20.91 14.71
C ARG A 220 9.19 19.43 14.39
N SER A 221 8.76 19.09 13.19
CA SER A 221 8.79 17.74 12.64
C SER A 221 9.72 17.70 11.44
N ARG A 222 10.94 17.21 11.64
CA ARG A 222 11.99 17.10 10.64
C ARG A 222 12.25 15.64 10.32
N ARG A 223 12.45 15.35 9.05
CA ARG A 223 12.88 14.04 8.59
C ARG A 223 13.76 14.18 7.35
N PHE A 224 14.89 13.47 7.34
CA PHE A 224 15.73 13.25 6.16
C PHE A 224 15.75 11.76 5.86
N GLY A 225 15.62 11.40 4.60
CA GLY A 225 15.74 10.03 4.13
C GLY A 225 16.60 9.98 2.88
N ASN A 226 17.52 9.01 2.81
CA ASN A 226 18.34 8.76 1.65
C ASN A 226 18.31 7.27 1.34
N GLN A 227 18.16 6.92 0.07
CA GLN A 227 18.24 5.55 -0.41
C GLN A 227 19.17 5.48 -1.59
N PHE A 228 20.05 4.50 -1.58
CA PHE A 228 20.93 4.17 -2.69
C PHE A 228 20.75 2.72 -3.09
N GLU A 229 20.71 2.43 -4.39
CA GLU A 229 20.60 1.07 -4.92
C GLU A 229 21.54 0.89 -6.12
N ILE A 230 22.25 -0.22 -6.13
CA ILE A 230 22.97 -0.78 -7.27
C ILE A 230 22.31 -2.11 -7.61
N LYS A 231 21.86 -2.27 -8.86
CA LYS A 231 21.22 -3.48 -9.35
C LYS A 231 21.92 -3.97 -10.62
N TYR A 232 22.42 -5.19 -10.57
CA TYR A 232 22.96 -5.90 -11.74
C TYR A 232 22.01 -7.02 -12.13
N SER A 233 21.80 -7.14 -13.42
CA SER A 233 20.91 -8.16 -13.97
C SER A 233 21.55 -8.81 -15.20
N LEU A 234 21.45 -10.14 -15.27
CA LEU A 234 21.90 -10.95 -16.39
C LEU A 234 20.74 -11.84 -16.83
N ALA A 235 20.32 -11.74 -18.09
CA ALA A 235 19.21 -12.56 -18.58
C ALA A 235 19.36 -12.95 -20.04
N ASP A 236 19.13 -14.22 -20.30
CA ASP A 236 18.56 -14.67 -21.53
C ASP A 236 17.07 -14.92 -21.28
N SER A 237 16.25 -13.98 -21.69
CA SER A 237 14.84 -13.90 -21.36
C SER A 237 13.98 -15.13 -21.68
N ALA A 238 14.51 -16.11 -22.39
CA ALA A 238 13.83 -17.37 -22.69
C ALA A 238 14.18 -18.45 -21.68
N THR A 239 15.38 -18.44 -21.13
CA THR A 239 15.91 -19.59 -20.39
C THR A 239 16.27 -19.27 -18.94
N TYR A 240 16.91 -18.13 -18.68
CA TYR A 240 17.31 -17.76 -17.32
C TYR A 240 17.30 -16.26 -17.06
N VAL A 241 17.14 -15.93 -15.79
CA VAL A 241 17.33 -14.57 -15.24
C VAL A 241 18.10 -14.69 -13.93
N PHE A 242 19.18 -13.94 -13.82
CA PHE A 242 19.87 -13.69 -12.55
C PHE A 242 19.86 -12.19 -12.26
N GLN A 243 19.54 -11.81 -11.03
CA GLN A 243 19.58 -10.42 -10.58
C GLN A 243 20.19 -10.35 -9.18
N ALA A 244 21.07 -9.40 -8.97
CA ALA A 244 21.61 -9.06 -7.67
C ALA A 244 21.44 -7.56 -7.44
N SER A 245 20.87 -7.16 -6.31
CA SER A 245 20.80 -5.77 -5.91
C SER A 245 21.32 -5.57 -4.49
N LEU A 246 22.10 -4.51 -4.33
CA LEU A 246 22.56 -4.00 -3.04
C LEU A 246 21.91 -2.63 -2.85
N SER A 247 21.17 -2.47 -1.78
CA SER A 247 20.55 -1.20 -1.43
C SER A 247 20.81 -0.82 0.02
N THR A 248 20.83 0.48 0.29
CA THR A 248 20.91 1.03 1.64
C THR A 248 19.84 2.10 1.78
N GLU A 249 19.16 2.11 2.93
CA GLU A 249 18.22 3.16 3.29
C GLU A 249 18.67 3.77 4.62
N GLY A 250 18.81 5.09 4.66
CA GLY A 250 19.10 5.85 5.88
C GLY A 250 17.98 6.84 6.14
N SER A 251 17.52 6.95 7.39
CA SER A 251 16.60 8.00 7.79
C SER A 251 17.01 8.61 9.12
N ASN A 252 16.69 9.91 9.28
CA ASN A 252 17.04 10.66 10.48
C ASN A 252 15.97 11.72 10.75
N THR A 253 15.59 11.89 12.04
CA THR A 253 14.63 12.89 12.49
C THR A 253 15.27 13.89 13.48
N PRO A 254 16.32 14.64 13.09
CA PRO A 254 17.10 15.43 14.00
C PRO A 254 16.33 16.65 14.52
N GLY A 255 16.37 16.85 15.82
CA GLY A 255 15.80 18.04 16.47
C GLY A 255 14.27 18.14 16.38
N ASN A 256 13.57 16.99 16.34
CA ASN A 256 12.13 16.94 16.52
C ASN A 256 11.77 17.25 17.97
N TYR A 257 10.84 18.16 18.17
CA TYR A 257 10.28 18.50 19.47
C TYR A 257 8.85 18.99 19.34
N ALA A 258 8.12 18.96 20.45
CA ALA A 258 6.83 19.62 20.58
C ALA A 258 6.72 20.26 21.97
N ASP A 259 6.33 21.54 22.00
CA ASP A 259 6.04 22.29 23.20
C ASP A 259 4.53 22.33 23.43
N PHE A 260 4.12 22.03 24.64
CA PHE A 260 2.72 21.95 25.02
C PHE A 260 2.42 22.90 26.19
N VAL A 261 1.17 23.33 26.22
CA VAL A 261 0.53 23.86 27.42
C VAL A 261 -0.43 22.79 27.93
N TYR A 262 -0.20 22.38 29.15
CA TYR A 262 -0.99 21.48 29.94
C TYR A 262 -1.92 22.28 30.86
N ARG A 263 -3.19 21.92 30.93
CA ARG A 263 -4.16 22.54 31.84
C ARG A 263 -4.93 21.47 32.58
N ASP A 264 -4.95 21.60 33.91
CA ASP A 264 -5.73 20.78 34.84
C ASP A 264 -6.51 21.74 35.73
N GLY A 265 -7.79 21.92 35.46
CA GLY A 265 -8.62 22.92 36.15
C GLY A 265 -8.01 24.31 36.03
N THR A 266 -7.50 24.86 37.16
CA THR A 266 -6.87 26.18 37.23
C THR A 266 -5.35 26.15 37.02
N ILE A 267 -4.74 24.99 37.06
CA ILE A 267 -3.29 24.84 36.89
C ILE A 267 -2.94 24.85 35.41
N GLU A 268 -1.99 25.70 35.06
CA GLU A 268 -1.41 25.75 33.72
C GLU A 268 0.11 25.56 33.81
N LYS A 269 0.64 24.61 33.05
CA LYS A 269 2.08 24.31 32.98
C LYS A 269 2.49 24.13 31.52
N SER A 270 3.72 24.51 31.22
CA SER A 270 4.34 24.21 29.91
C SER A 270 5.31 23.04 30.04
N PHE A 271 5.37 22.20 29.04
CA PHE A 271 6.34 21.11 28.96
C PHE A 271 6.77 20.84 27.51
N ARG A 272 7.87 20.14 27.35
CA ARG A 272 8.42 19.74 26.04
C ARG A 272 8.47 18.23 25.92
N THR A 273 8.21 17.75 24.71
CA THR A 273 8.53 16.40 24.30
C THR A 273 9.57 16.41 23.18
N ILE A 274 10.46 15.42 23.17
CA ILE A 274 11.45 15.19 22.11
C ILE A 274 11.34 13.74 21.67
N ASP A 275 11.29 13.54 20.36
CA ASP A 275 11.32 12.21 19.74
C ASP A 275 12.24 12.29 18.52
N VAL A 276 13.48 11.83 18.67
CA VAL A 276 14.47 11.80 17.61
C VAL A 276 14.91 10.37 17.37
N ALA A 277 15.04 10.02 16.10
CA ALA A 277 15.48 8.69 15.70
C ALA A 277 16.36 8.77 14.46
N SER A 278 17.27 7.82 14.36
CA SER A 278 18.02 7.53 13.14
C SER A 278 17.95 6.04 12.82
N SER A 279 18.00 5.70 11.55
CA SER A 279 18.07 4.31 11.12
C SER A 279 18.94 4.16 9.89
N PHE A 280 19.60 3.01 9.77
CA PHE A 280 20.37 2.59 8.61
C PHE A 280 20.06 1.13 8.29
N ALA A 281 19.64 0.85 7.06
CA ALA A 281 19.12 -0.45 6.65
C ALA A 281 19.76 -0.93 5.34
N PRO A 282 20.92 -1.62 5.37
CA PRO A 282 21.48 -2.31 4.21
C PRO A 282 20.68 -3.58 3.88
N LYS A 283 20.54 -3.86 2.58
CA LYS A 283 19.81 -5.02 2.04
C LYS A 283 20.52 -5.58 0.81
N LEU A 284 20.67 -6.89 0.76
CA LEU A 284 21.12 -7.67 -0.39
C LEU A 284 19.95 -8.54 -0.88
N ASP A 285 19.62 -8.44 -2.17
CA ASP A 285 18.55 -9.21 -2.83
C ASP A 285 19.14 -10.00 -4.00
N LEU A 286 19.03 -11.33 -3.96
CA LEU A 286 19.48 -12.25 -4.98
C LEU A 286 18.29 -12.98 -5.56
N TYR A 287 18.12 -12.90 -6.88
CA TYR A 287 17.03 -13.54 -7.60
C TYR A 287 17.54 -14.42 -8.73
N PHE A 288 16.91 -15.57 -8.87
CA PHE A 288 17.20 -16.52 -9.94
C PHE A 288 15.89 -17.08 -10.52
N PHE A 289 15.84 -17.16 -11.85
CA PHE A 289 14.80 -17.84 -12.60
C PHE A 289 15.44 -18.73 -13.65
N HIS A 290 14.93 -19.95 -13.81
CA HIS A 290 15.36 -20.85 -14.85
C HIS A 290 14.20 -21.64 -15.46
N GLN A 291 14.15 -21.70 -16.79
CA GLN A 291 13.20 -22.51 -17.56
C GLN A 291 13.77 -23.92 -17.72
N LEU A 292 13.20 -24.90 -17.00
CA LEU A 292 13.67 -26.27 -16.99
C LEU A 292 13.25 -27.05 -18.27
N GLY A 293 12.19 -26.61 -18.93
CA GLY A 293 11.65 -27.20 -20.14
C GLY A 293 10.57 -26.34 -20.77
N LYS A 294 9.85 -26.78 -21.79
CA LYS A 294 8.84 -25.97 -22.48
C LYS A 294 7.72 -25.44 -21.57
N HIS A 295 7.41 -26.16 -20.50
CA HIS A 295 6.28 -25.89 -19.63
C HIS A 295 6.66 -25.72 -18.14
N GLN A 296 7.91 -25.99 -17.78
CA GLN A 296 8.37 -26.06 -16.40
C GLN A 296 9.37 -24.94 -16.11
N SER A 297 9.26 -24.33 -14.96
CA SER A 297 10.21 -23.32 -14.50
C SER A 297 10.42 -23.38 -12.99
N ILE A 298 11.59 -22.97 -12.55
CA ILE A 298 11.94 -22.73 -11.17
C ILE A 298 12.29 -21.26 -10.96
N THR A 299 11.89 -20.74 -9.83
CA THR A 299 12.20 -19.37 -9.41
C THR A 299 12.69 -19.43 -7.96
N ALA A 300 13.74 -18.71 -7.65
CA ALA A 300 14.24 -18.55 -6.28
C ALA A 300 14.59 -17.11 -6.00
N ASN A 301 14.37 -16.67 -4.77
CA ASN A 301 14.74 -15.35 -4.28
C ASN A 301 15.26 -15.46 -2.84
N VAL A 302 16.35 -14.78 -2.54
CA VAL A 302 16.91 -14.70 -1.19
C VAL A 302 17.23 -13.24 -0.89
N VAL A 303 16.72 -12.75 0.24
CA VAL A 303 16.92 -11.37 0.69
C VAL A 303 17.47 -11.39 2.10
N GLY A 304 18.69 -10.86 2.26
CA GLY A 304 19.29 -10.57 3.56
C GLY A 304 19.18 -9.08 3.87
N SER A 305 18.76 -8.71 5.07
CA SER A 305 18.69 -7.31 5.49
C SER A 305 19.13 -7.15 6.96
N SER A 306 19.62 -5.95 7.26
CA SER A 306 19.94 -5.54 8.61
C SER A 306 19.37 -4.15 8.84
N ILE A 307 18.86 -3.87 10.05
CA ILE A 307 18.35 -2.54 10.43
C ILE A 307 19.02 -2.16 11.74
N TYR A 308 19.69 -1.00 11.73
CA TYR A 308 20.24 -0.34 12.91
C TYR A 308 19.35 0.87 13.20
N THR A 309 18.92 1.02 14.44
CA THR A 309 18.05 2.13 14.84
C THR A 309 18.50 2.68 16.19
N ASP A 310 18.69 3.99 16.25
CA ASP A 310 18.90 4.74 17.48
C ASP A 310 17.71 5.66 17.69
N LYS A 311 17.10 5.65 18.88
CA LYS A 311 15.98 6.51 19.25
C LYS A 311 16.22 7.13 20.61
N ARG A 312 15.86 8.42 20.75
CA ARG A 312 15.83 9.15 22.02
C ARG A 312 14.44 9.74 22.21
N GLY A 313 13.85 9.42 23.35
CA GLY A 313 12.59 10.00 23.79
C GLY A 313 12.78 10.83 25.05
N TYR A 314 12.07 11.96 25.12
CA TYR A 314 11.99 12.82 26.31
C TYR A 314 10.57 13.34 26.47
N ASN A 315 10.08 13.32 27.70
CA ASN A 315 8.80 13.88 28.08
C ASN A 315 8.92 14.63 29.42
N GLY A 316 8.73 15.94 29.40
CA GLY A 316 8.84 16.83 30.57
C GLY A 316 7.51 17.10 31.29
N GLU A 317 6.42 16.36 30.98
CA GLU A 317 5.16 16.52 31.69
C GLU A 317 5.26 15.93 33.09
N GLU A 318 5.08 16.77 34.12
CA GLU A 318 5.16 16.38 35.56
C GLU A 318 6.43 15.59 35.93
N GLY A 319 7.58 16.14 35.53
CA GLY A 319 8.91 15.62 35.77
C GLY A 319 9.58 15.07 34.52
N ASP A 320 10.88 15.12 34.52
CA ASP A 320 11.70 14.69 33.40
C ASP A 320 11.65 13.15 33.28
N TYR A 321 11.41 12.68 32.07
CA TYR A 321 11.48 11.29 31.69
C TYR A 321 12.21 11.16 30.37
N ALA A 322 13.34 10.47 30.37
CA ALA A 322 14.18 10.35 29.20
C ALA A 322 14.64 8.90 28.99
N TYR A 323 14.68 8.46 27.74
CA TYR A 323 15.19 7.16 27.39
C TYR A 323 15.90 7.15 26.04
N GLU A 324 16.82 6.22 25.90
CA GLU A 324 17.47 5.89 24.62
C GLU A 324 17.23 4.43 24.28
N VAL A 325 17.13 4.13 22.98
CA VAL A 325 16.98 2.77 22.48
C VAL A 325 17.97 2.53 21.35
N ASN A 326 18.80 1.51 21.51
CA ASN A 326 19.65 0.97 20.47
C ASN A 326 19.04 -0.34 19.95
N GLY A 327 18.53 -0.31 18.73
CA GLY A 327 17.88 -1.45 18.09
C GLY A 327 18.71 -2.02 16.94
N ARG A 328 18.84 -3.34 16.90
CA ARG A 328 19.46 -4.07 15.79
C ARG A 328 18.56 -5.24 15.38
N THR A 329 18.16 -5.26 14.12
CA THR A 329 17.42 -6.38 13.56
C THR A 329 18.17 -6.92 12.36
N TRP A 330 18.36 -8.22 12.31
CA TRP A 330 18.84 -8.94 11.14
C TRP A 330 17.74 -9.87 10.64
N SER A 331 17.56 -9.97 9.32
CA SER A 331 16.58 -10.87 8.72
C SER A 331 17.08 -11.54 7.45
N LEU A 332 16.58 -12.76 7.23
CA LEU A 332 16.75 -13.54 6.02
C LEU A 332 15.36 -13.99 5.55
N GLU A 333 15.04 -13.65 4.32
CA GLU A 333 13.81 -14.11 3.64
C GLU A 333 14.21 -14.89 2.40
N SER A 334 13.61 -16.03 2.18
CA SER A 334 13.87 -16.86 1.00
C SER A 334 12.60 -17.49 0.47
N GLU A 335 12.51 -17.60 -0.84
CA GLU A 335 11.38 -18.19 -1.54
C GLU A 335 11.87 -19.04 -2.69
N ALA A 336 11.20 -20.18 -2.91
CA ALA A 336 11.42 -21.01 -4.09
C ALA A 336 10.08 -21.49 -4.62
N ILE A 337 9.83 -21.34 -5.94
CA ILE A 337 8.60 -21.75 -6.61
C ILE A 337 8.95 -22.60 -7.83
N TYR A 338 8.34 -23.77 -7.92
CA TYR A 338 8.25 -24.57 -9.12
C TYR A 338 6.89 -24.35 -9.78
N GLU A 339 6.87 -24.15 -11.10
CA GLU A 339 5.64 -23.99 -11.87
C GLU A 339 5.65 -24.93 -13.08
N ASN A 340 4.53 -25.62 -13.30
CA ASN A 340 4.30 -26.48 -14.47
C ASN A 340 2.99 -26.07 -15.17
N LYS A 341 3.11 -25.58 -16.41
CA LYS A 341 1.99 -25.16 -17.26
C LYS A 341 1.48 -26.34 -18.09
N LEU A 342 0.51 -27.06 -17.57
CA LEU A 342 -0.23 -28.09 -18.29
C LEU A 342 -1.31 -27.44 -19.16
N LYS A 343 -1.77 -28.12 -20.24
CA LYS A 343 -2.77 -27.53 -21.16
C LYS A 343 -4.06 -27.06 -20.44
N PRO A 344 -4.69 -27.88 -19.55
CA PRO A 344 -5.94 -27.45 -18.90
C PRO A 344 -5.73 -26.56 -17.67
N PHE A 345 -4.57 -26.63 -17.02
CA PHE A 345 -4.26 -25.85 -15.79
C PHE A 345 -2.77 -25.63 -15.58
N THR A 346 -2.43 -24.74 -14.70
CA THR A 346 -1.08 -24.52 -14.17
C THR A 346 -1.01 -25.06 -12.75
N LEU A 347 -0.02 -25.88 -12.46
CA LEU A 347 0.33 -26.33 -11.12
C LEU A 347 1.53 -25.55 -10.64
N SER A 348 1.44 -24.95 -9.46
CA SER A 348 2.55 -24.31 -8.76
C SER A 348 2.75 -24.96 -7.40
N ALA A 349 4.00 -25.13 -6.98
CA ALA A 349 4.36 -25.53 -5.63
C ALA A 349 5.54 -24.71 -5.17
N GLY A 350 5.54 -24.31 -3.91
CA GLY A 350 6.60 -23.46 -3.42
C GLY A 350 6.76 -23.51 -1.91
N LEU A 351 7.86 -22.91 -1.48
CA LEU A 351 8.16 -22.65 -0.09
C LEU A 351 8.59 -21.20 0.10
N GLU A 352 8.19 -20.62 1.21
CA GLU A 352 8.67 -19.34 1.70
C GLU A 352 9.25 -19.56 3.11
N HIS A 353 10.37 -18.94 3.40
CA HIS A 353 11.01 -18.97 4.69
C HIS A 353 11.41 -17.55 5.09
N SER A 354 11.14 -17.20 6.33
CA SER A 354 11.53 -15.91 6.93
C SER A 354 12.10 -16.16 8.31
N LEU A 355 13.22 -15.52 8.61
CA LEU A 355 13.88 -15.57 9.91
C LEU A 355 14.34 -14.17 10.29
N SER A 356 14.07 -13.74 11.51
CA SER A 356 14.60 -12.48 12.03
C SER A 356 15.08 -12.61 13.48
N PHE A 357 16.16 -11.89 13.77
CA PHE A 357 16.72 -11.72 15.10
C PHE A 357 16.75 -10.24 15.42
N THR A 358 16.22 -9.87 16.55
CA THR A 358 16.15 -8.49 17.03
C THR A 358 16.77 -8.39 18.40
N ASN A 359 17.56 -7.35 18.60
CA ASN A 359 18.11 -6.96 19.88
C ASN A 359 17.85 -5.48 20.11
N ASN A 360 17.05 -5.12 21.12
CA ASN A 360 16.76 -3.74 21.51
C ASN A 360 17.19 -3.52 22.95
N GLU A 361 18.09 -2.58 23.15
CA GLU A 361 18.57 -2.15 24.45
C GLU A 361 17.99 -0.78 24.78
N TYR A 362 17.19 -0.74 25.85
CA TYR A 362 16.61 0.48 26.41
C TYR A 362 17.44 0.92 27.61
N THR A 363 17.75 2.21 27.68
CA THR A 363 18.52 2.84 28.77
C THR A 363 17.89 4.17 29.17
N GLY A 364 18.20 4.67 30.37
CA GLY A 364 17.64 5.87 30.96
C GLY A 364 16.57 5.53 32.00
N ASP A 365 15.43 6.25 31.96
CA ASP A 365 14.32 6.01 32.88
C ASP A 365 13.55 4.70 32.59
N VAL A 366 13.84 4.07 31.48
CA VAL A 366 13.46 2.69 31.15
C VAL A 366 14.72 1.88 30.96
N SER A 367 14.74 0.65 31.51
CA SER A 367 15.84 -0.31 31.32
C SER A 367 15.23 -1.63 30.92
N ALA A 368 15.47 -2.06 29.67
CA ALA A 368 15.02 -3.34 29.15
C ALA A 368 15.96 -3.82 28.05
N LEU A 369 16.16 -5.13 27.97
CA LEU A 369 16.95 -5.77 26.93
C LEU A 369 16.07 -6.82 26.23
N ASN A 370 15.56 -6.49 25.04
CA ASN A 370 14.68 -7.36 24.28
C ASN A 370 15.44 -8.13 23.21
N LYS A 371 15.64 -9.41 23.41
CA LYS A 371 16.21 -10.34 22.42
C LYS A 371 15.09 -11.20 21.85
N MET A 372 14.74 -10.97 20.62
CA MET A 372 13.63 -11.63 19.95
C MET A 372 14.10 -12.44 18.75
N ARG A 373 13.56 -13.63 18.59
CA ARG A 373 13.71 -14.45 17.40
C ARG A 373 12.34 -14.76 16.83
N ARG A 374 12.18 -14.58 15.53
CA ARG A 374 10.96 -14.91 14.80
C ARG A 374 11.29 -15.73 13.57
N GLY A 375 10.50 -16.78 13.31
CA GLY A 375 10.62 -17.61 12.13
C GLY A 375 9.25 -17.88 11.51
N GLU A 376 9.21 -17.99 10.19
CA GLU A 376 8.06 -18.47 9.43
C GLU A 376 8.55 -19.40 8.34
N LEU A 377 7.90 -20.57 8.22
CA LEU A 377 8.05 -21.50 7.10
C LEU A 377 6.65 -21.70 6.50
N TYR A 378 6.49 -21.43 5.22
CA TYR A 378 5.24 -21.64 4.48
C TYR A 378 5.47 -22.54 3.28
N LEU A 379 4.78 -23.67 3.24
CA LEU A 379 4.76 -24.59 2.14
C LEU A 379 3.40 -24.51 1.46
N PHE A 380 3.37 -24.38 0.15
CA PHE A 380 2.11 -24.26 -0.58
C PHE A 380 2.11 -24.99 -1.93
N SER A 381 0.90 -25.29 -2.38
CA SER A 381 0.62 -25.74 -3.74
C SER A 381 -0.66 -25.06 -4.24
N GLU A 382 -0.69 -24.70 -5.52
CA GLU A 382 -1.81 -24.03 -6.16
C GLU A 382 -2.08 -24.66 -7.53
N VAL A 383 -3.35 -24.93 -7.81
CA VAL A 383 -3.86 -25.30 -9.14
C VAL A 383 -4.69 -24.13 -9.65
N LYS A 384 -4.34 -23.64 -10.84
CA LYS A 384 -5.03 -22.52 -11.50
C LYS A 384 -5.42 -22.92 -12.91
N GLY A 385 -6.69 -22.73 -13.24
CA GLY A 385 -7.19 -23.14 -14.54
C GLY A 385 -8.47 -22.43 -14.95
N ARG A 386 -8.99 -22.81 -16.12
CA ARG A 386 -10.26 -22.32 -16.64
C ARG A 386 -11.09 -23.47 -17.18
N TRP A 387 -12.34 -23.51 -16.78
CA TRP A 387 -13.34 -24.44 -17.31
C TRP A 387 -14.51 -23.63 -17.91
N LYS A 388 -14.58 -23.59 -19.23
CA LYS A 388 -15.52 -22.73 -19.99
C LYS A 388 -15.38 -21.27 -19.57
N GLN A 389 -16.43 -20.68 -18.99
CA GLN A 389 -16.48 -19.30 -18.48
C GLN A 389 -16.00 -19.18 -17.01
N LEU A 390 -15.90 -20.32 -16.30
CA LEU A 390 -15.45 -20.34 -14.91
C LEU A 390 -13.94 -20.40 -14.83
N GLY A 391 -13.33 -19.36 -14.30
CA GLY A 391 -11.96 -19.34 -13.86
C GLY A 391 -11.85 -19.82 -12.41
N TYR A 392 -10.83 -20.59 -12.09
CA TYR A 392 -10.59 -21.07 -10.73
C TYR A 392 -9.10 -21.02 -10.37
N SER A 393 -8.83 -20.71 -9.12
CA SER A 393 -7.56 -20.95 -8.45
C SER A 393 -7.87 -21.57 -7.10
N ALA A 394 -7.24 -22.70 -6.81
CA ALA A 394 -7.34 -23.38 -5.53
C ALA A 394 -5.94 -23.66 -5.01
N GLY A 395 -5.58 -23.00 -3.93
CA GLY A 395 -4.31 -23.15 -3.23
C GLY A 395 -4.51 -23.74 -1.85
N VAL A 396 -3.58 -24.55 -1.43
CA VAL A 396 -3.46 -25.08 -0.08
C VAL A 396 -2.04 -24.87 0.40
N GLY A 397 -1.90 -24.51 1.65
CA GLY A 397 -0.60 -24.33 2.26
C GLY A 397 -0.60 -24.65 3.74
N VAL A 398 0.57 -24.89 4.27
CA VAL A 398 0.81 -25.08 5.71
C VAL A 398 1.90 -24.12 6.11
N ALA A 399 1.59 -23.26 7.09
CA ALA A 399 2.53 -22.32 7.66
C ALA A 399 2.88 -22.70 9.09
N ASN A 400 4.16 -22.73 9.40
CA ASN A 400 4.69 -22.76 10.75
C ASN A 400 5.18 -21.38 11.12
N LYS A 401 4.74 -20.83 12.26
CA LYS A 401 5.18 -19.54 12.79
C LYS A 401 5.74 -19.74 14.19
N THR A 402 7.00 -19.36 14.36
CA THR A 402 7.71 -19.45 15.63
C THR A 402 8.09 -18.07 16.13
N TYR A 403 8.08 -17.93 17.45
CA TYR A 403 8.54 -16.73 18.14
C TYR A 403 9.17 -17.13 19.47
N SER A 404 10.25 -16.45 19.83
CA SER A 404 10.83 -16.57 21.18
C SER A 404 11.42 -15.22 21.64
N GLN A 405 11.16 -14.88 22.91
CA GLN A 405 11.74 -13.76 23.64
C GLN A 405 11.85 -14.19 25.10
N GLU A 406 13.08 -14.34 25.61
CA GLU A 406 13.34 -14.79 26.99
C GLU A 406 12.52 -16.02 27.36
N ASN A 407 11.56 -15.88 28.30
CA ASN A 407 10.69 -16.94 28.78
C ASN A 407 9.40 -17.10 27.93
N TYR A 408 9.20 -16.27 26.92
CA TYR A 408 8.00 -16.31 26.10
C TYR A 408 8.32 -16.96 24.76
N SER A 409 7.52 -17.95 24.37
CA SER A 409 7.66 -18.59 23.08
C SER A 409 6.32 -19.11 22.58
N PHE A 410 6.17 -19.15 21.28
CA PHE A 410 5.09 -19.88 20.63
C PHE A 410 5.56 -20.57 19.35
N ASP A 411 4.88 -21.64 18.99
CA ASP A 411 5.04 -22.40 17.76
C ASP A 411 3.64 -22.77 17.26
N TYR A 412 3.27 -22.24 16.08
CA TYR A 412 1.95 -22.45 15.50
C TYR A 412 2.01 -23.02 14.12
N TRP A 413 1.34 -24.13 13.93
CA TRP A 413 1.04 -24.67 12.62
C TRP A 413 -0.34 -24.22 12.18
N THR A 414 -0.45 -23.76 10.92
CA THR A 414 -1.70 -23.22 10.36
C THR A 414 -1.91 -23.76 8.97
N PHE A 415 -3.05 -24.38 8.73
CA PHE A 415 -3.52 -24.69 7.41
C PHE A 415 -4.10 -23.44 6.76
N ARG A 416 -3.63 -23.12 5.52
CA ARG A 416 -3.93 -21.89 4.78
C ARG A 416 -4.56 -22.23 3.41
N PRO A 417 -5.85 -22.56 3.33
CA PRO A 417 -6.55 -22.66 2.06
C PRO A 417 -6.84 -21.29 1.49
N LYS A 418 -6.70 -21.15 0.18
CA LYS A 418 -7.15 -20.00 -0.60
C LYS A 418 -7.87 -20.49 -1.83
N VAL A 419 -9.09 -20.04 -2.04
CA VAL A 419 -9.90 -20.37 -3.22
C VAL A 419 -10.35 -19.08 -3.87
N THR A 420 -10.23 -19.04 -5.18
CA THR A 420 -10.76 -17.95 -5.98
C THR A 420 -11.51 -18.50 -7.17
N LEU A 421 -12.72 -18.03 -7.37
CA LEU A 421 -13.60 -18.33 -8.49
C LEU A 421 -13.90 -17.04 -9.22
N SER A 422 -13.81 -17.04 -10.54
CA SER A 422 -14.21 -15.88 -11.34
C SER A 422 -15.09 -16.35 -12.51
N TYR A 423 -16.18 -15.64 -12.75
CA TYR A 423 -17.14 -15.98 -13.78
C TYR A 423 -17.51 -14.74 -14.61
N GLU A 424 -17.46 -14.91 -15.93
CA GLU A 424 -17.95 -13.90 -16.86
C GLU A 424 -19.43 -14.12 -17.10
N ILE A 425 -20.27 -13.28 -16.48
CA ILE A 425 -21.74 -13.39 -16.56
C ILE A 425 -22.20 -13.03 -17.98
N LEU A 426 -21.65 -11.93 -18.52
CA LEU A 426 -21.81 -11.49 -19.91
C LEU A 426 -20.61 -10.63 -20.32
N ALA A 427 -20.50 -10.28 -21.59
CA ALA A 427 -19.37 -9.49 -22.09
C ALA A 427 -19.14 -8.21 -21.27
N GLY A 428 -18.00 -8.12 -20.63
CA GLY A 428 -17.61 -7.03 -19.77
C GLY A 428 -18.13 -7.09 -18.33
N LEU A 429 -19.12 -7.91 -17.98
CA LEU A 429 -19.61 -8.10 -16.62
C LEU A 429 -19.02 -9.35 -15.98
N ASN A 430 -18.31 -9.15 -14.89
CA ASN A 430 -17.60 -10.20 -14.16
C ASN A 430 -18.01 -10.23 -12.71
N ALA A 431 -18.10 -11.44 -12.16
CA ALA A 431 -18.16 -11.67 -10.73
C ALA A 431 -16.97 -12.54 -10.32
N SER A 432 -16.37 -12.24 -9.20
CA SER A 432 -15.37 -13.10 -8.57
C SER A 432 -15.60 -13.21 -7.08
N TYR A 433 -15.33 -14.40 -6.56
CA TYR A 433 -15.38 -14.67 -5.13
C TYR A 433 -14.04 -15.24 -4.70
N SER A 434 -13.51 -14.75 -3.59
CA SER A 434 -12.32 -15.31 -2.97
C SER A 434 -12.54 -15.56 -1.48
N PHE A 435 -11.96 -16.66 -1.03
CA PHE A 435 -11.88 -17.04 0.38
C PHE A 435 -10.43 -17.34 0.72
N GLU A 436 -9.97 -16.81 1.86
CA GLU A 436 -8.67 -17.16 2.44
C GLU A 436 -8.71 -17.19 3.97
N THR A 437 -7.83 -17.99 4.57
CA THR A 437 -7.57 -17.94 6.01
C THR A 437 -6.08 -18.02 6.29
N TYR A 438 -5.62 -17.23 7.26
CA TYR A 438 -4.22 -17.16 7.69
C TYR A 438 -4.12 -16.71 9.16
N ARG A 439 -2.92 -16.74 9.72
CA ARG A 439 -2.65 -16.16 11.04
C ARG A 439 -1.86 -14.86 10.90
N ARG A 440 -2.32 -13.83 11.60
CA ARG A 440 -1.62 -12.54 11.72
C ARG A 440 -0.83 -12.53 13.02
N VAL A 441 0.46 -12.26 12.93
CA VAL A 441 1.38 -12.07 14.06
C VAL A 441 1.52 -10.58 14.34
N SER A 442 1.60 -10.20 15.62
CA SER A 442 1.84 -8.81 16.03
C SER A 442 3.24 -8.33 15.61
N SER A 443 3.41 -7.01 15.49
CA SER A 443 4.72 -6.41 15.25
C SER A 443 5.68 -6.67 16.41
N HIS A 444 6.99 -6.61 16.17
CA HIS A 444 8.01 -6.77 17.20
C HIS A 444 7.83 -5.75 18.35
N ALA A 445 7.45 -4.53 18.03
CA ALA A 445 7.22 -3.50 19.03
C ALA A 445 6.12 -3.86 20.03
N MET A 446 5.03 -4.50 19.57
CA MET A 446 3.90 -4.85 20.43
C MET A 446 4.16 -6.03 21.38
N VAL A 447 5.17 -6.84 21.09
CA VAL A 447 5.59 -7.97 21.95
C VAL A 447 6.81 -7.64 22.80
N SER A 448 7.31 -6.40 22.77
CA SER A 448 8.34 -5.90 23.69
C SER A 448 7.80 -5.90 25.12
N ASP A 449 8.65 -6.11 26.12
CA ASP A 449 8.32 -5.98 27.55
C ASP A 449 8.63 -4.58 28.11
N ALA A 450 9.12 -3.68 27.27
CA ALA A 450 9.41 -2.31 27.66
C ALA A 450 8.14 -1.57 28.10
N ARG A 451 8.28 -0.74 29.12
CA ARG A 451 7.23 0.19 29.61
C ARG A 451 7.69 1.62 29.39
N ILE A 452 6.99 2.36 28.53
CA ILE A 452 7.35 3.71 28.13
C ILE A 452 6.26 4.70 28.56
N ARG A 453 6.64 5.80 29.20
CA ARG A 453 5.73 6.85 29.63
C ARG A 453 5.30 7.71 28.43
N GLU A 454 3.99 7.74 28.16
CA GLU A 454 3.39 8.59 27.13
C GLU A 454 3.09 10.00 27.69
N ASN A 455 2.59 10.06 28.93
CA ASN A 455 2.34 11.30 29.68
C ASN A 455 2.34 11.02 31.20
N SER A 456 1.98 11.98 32.01
CA SER A 456 2.02 11.86 33.48
C SER A 456 1.18 10.69 34.04
N ARG A 457 0.15 10.24 33.30
CA ARG A 457 -0.75 9.17 33.75
C ARG A 457 -0.80 7.98 32.82
N GLU A 458 -0.31 8.07 31.62
CA GLU A 458 -0.40 7.01 30.62
C GLU A 458 0.96 6.40 30.31
N TRP A 459 0.96 5.07 30.29
CA TRP A 459 2.11 4.24 29.95
C TRP A 459 1.77 3.32 28.81
N LYS A 460 2.68 3.17 27.88
CA LYS A 460 2.63 2.17 26.83
C LYS A 460 3.45 0.97 27.21
N VAL A 461 2.84 -0.21 27.20
CA VAL A 461 3.45 -1.45 27.62
C VAL A 461 3.24 -2.48 26.51
N GLY A 462 4.29 -3.12 26.06
CA GLY A 462 4.16 -4.25 25.13
C GLY A 462 3.68 -5.51 25.88
N ASN A 463 3.26 -6.52 25.11
CA ASN A 463 2.77 -7.78 25.67
C ASN A 463 3.42 -8.97 24.96
N PRO A 464 4.47 -9.58 25.55
CA PRO A 464 5.14 -10.74 24.96
C PRO A 464 4.25 -11.98 24.80
N ASN A 465 3.12 -12.04 25.54
CA ASN A 465 2.16 -13.15 25.48
C ASN A 465 1.18 -13.08 24.30
N LEU A 466 1.32 -12.09 23.42
CA LEU A 466 0.44 -11.95 22.27
C LEU A 466 0.51 -13.16 21.35
N GLN A 467 -0.65 -13.78 21.15
CA GLN A 467 -0.83 -14.93 20.28
C GLN A 467 -1.23 -14.49 18.86
N PRO A 468 -0.83 -15.24 17.81
CA PRO A 468 -1.27 -14.93 16.46
C PRO A 468 -2.79 -15.05 16.30
N SER A 469 -3.46 -13.99 15.86
CA SER A 469 -4.89 -14.00 15.55
C SER A 469 -5.17 -14.77 14.25
N ARG A 470 -6.31 -15.48 14.18
CA ARG A 470 -6.76 -16.17 12.95
C ARG A 470 -7.69 -15.28 12.15
N VAL A 471 -7.32 -15.00 10.92
CA VAL A 471 -8.11 -14.20 9.98
C VAL A 471 -8.89 -15.13 9.03
N LEU A 472 -10.18 -14.85 8.89
CA LEU A 472 -11.08 -15.44 7.90
C LEU A 472 -11.56 -14.30 7.00
N LYS A 473 -11.24 -14.35 5.71
CA LYS A 473 -11.53 -13.28 4.76
C LYS A 473 -12.31 -13.80 3.56
N ASN A 474 -13.42 -13.14 3.26
CA ASN A 474 -14.27 -13.41 2.10
C ASN A 474 -14.40 -12.13 1.30
N ILE A 475 -14.23 -12.20 -0.01
CA ILE A 475 -14.40 -11.08 -0.91
C ILE A 475 -15.30 -11.50 -2.06
N LEU A 476 -16.35 -10.72 -2.30
CA LEU A 476 -17.15 -10.76 -3.52
C LEU A 476 -16.93 -9.48 -4.30
N ASP A 477 -16.49 -9.62 -5.52
CA ASP A 477 -16.27 -8.51 -6.43
C ASP A 477 -17.13 -8.68 -7.68
N VAL A 478 -17.88 -7.64 -8.04
CA VAL A 478 -18.68 -7.59 -9.27
C VAL A 478 -18.27 -6.34 -10.03
N SER A 479 -17.91 -6.46 -11.30
CA SER A 479 -17.47 -5.32 -12.09
C SER A 479 -17.93 -5.41 -13.53
N TYR A 480 -18.27 -4.25 -14.08
CA TYR A 480 -18.58 -4.03 -15.47
C TYR A 480 -17.55 -3.11 -16.12
N ASN A 481 -17.02 -3.54 -17.27
CA ASN A 481 -16.07 -2.77 -18.06
C ASN A 481 -16.62 -2.61 -19.49
N GLY A 482 -17.23 -1.47 -19.75
CA GLY A 482 -17.70 -1.07 -21.08
C GLY A 482 -16.72 -0.13 -21.78
N LYS A 483 -17.10 0.36 -22.98
CA LYS A 483 -16.23 1.26 -23.76
C LYS A 483 -16.01 2.63 -23.11
N ARG A 484 -17.01 3.19 -22.44
CA ARG A 484 -16.96 4.50 -21.79
C ARG A 484 -17.27 4.45 -20.29
N VAL A 485 -17.91 3.38 -19.83
CA VAL A 485 -18.34 3.22 -18.43
C VAL A 485 -17.66 2.01 -17.85
N SER A 486 -17.01 2.19 -16.72
CA SER A 486 -16.55 1.09 -15.88
C SER A 486 -17.09 1.30 -14.46
N CYS A 487 -17.71 0.29 -13.90
CA CYS A 487 -18.21 0.35 -12.53
C CYS A 487 -17.94 -0.97 -11.82
N GLY A 488 -17.91 -0.92 -10.50
CA GLY A 488 -17.73 -2.14 -9.71
C GLY A 488 -18.14 -1.97 -8.28
N MET A 489 -18.43 -3.11 -7.68
CA MET A 489 -18.75 -3.25 -6.27
C MET A 489 -17.88 -4.35 -5.68
N ASN A 490 -17.20 -4.02 -4.59
CA ASN A 490 -16.41 -4.95 -3.79
C ASN A 490 -17.06 -5.08 -2.42
N MET A 491 -17.34 -6.31 -2.00
CA MET A 491 -17.85 -6.64 -0.67
C MET A 491 -16.82 -7.48 0.06
N GLU A 492 -16.32 -7.02 1.18
CA GLU A 492 -15.41 -7.76 2.05
C GLU A 492 -16.11 -8.08 3.38
N TYR A 493 -16.09 -9.34 3.74
CA TYR A 493 -16.38 -9.80 5.10
C TYR A 493 -15.13 -10.42 5.69
N ARG A 494 -14.62 -9.82 6.76
CA ARG A 494 -13.45 -10.29 7.50
C ARG A 494 -13.81 -10.55 8.95
N ARG A 495 -13.31 -11.66 9.48
CA ARG A 495 -13.41 -12.00 10.90
C ARG A 495 -12.03 -12.40 11.41
N ASP A 496 -11.54 -11.67 12.40
CA ASP A 496 -10.29 -11.93 13.09
C ASP A 496 -10.64 -12.55 14.44
N LEU A 497 -10.26 -13.81 14.63
CA LEU A 497 -10.52 -14.58 15.86
C LEU A 497 -9.30 -14.49 16.77
N GLY A 498 -9.51 -14.29 18.06
CA GLY A 498 -8.44 -14.06 19.03
C GLY A 498 -7.64 -12.82 18.66
N SER A 499 -8.32 -11.74 18.27
CA SER A 499 -7.69 -10.51 17.82
C SER A 499 -6.87 -9.86 18.91
N ASN A 500 -5.73 -9.32 18.52
CA ASN A 500 -4.99 -8.38 19.35
C ASN A 500 -5.78 -7.08 19.38
N MET A 501 -6.29 -6.72 20.54
CA MET A 501 -7.14 -5.56 20.76
C MET A 501 -6.51 -4.63 21.78
N SER A 502 -6.60 -3.32 21.55
CA SER A 502 -6.11 -2.32 22.49
C SER A 502 -6.91 -2.33 23.80
N VAL A 503 -6.21 -2.20 24.91
CA VAL A 503 -6.78 -2.15 26.26
C VAL A 503 -6.07 -1.06 27.05
N TYR A 504 -6.85 -0.25 27.77
CA TYR A 504 -6.36 0.63 28.81
C TYR A 504 -6.77 0.07 30.18
N GLU A 505 -5.79 -0.27 30.99
CA GLU A 505 -5.99 -0.77 32.34
C GLU A 505 -5.62 0.30 33.35
N ARG A 506 -6.55 0.64 34.26
CA ARG A 506 -6.27 1.55 35.37
C ARG A 506 -5.61 0.79 36.53
N THR A 507 -4.43 1.27 36.98
CA THR A 507 -3.74 0.71 38.14
C THR A 507 -4.32 1.20 39.47
N ALA A 508 -3.89 0.60 40.57
CA ALA A 508 -4.25 1.08 41.93
C ALA A 508 -3.71 2.49 42.23
N THR A 509 -2.72 2.98 41.50
CA THR A 509 -2.12 4.31 41.62
C THR A 509 -2.69 5.33 40.62
N ASP A 510 -3.81 5.01 39.96
CA ASP A 510 -4.45 5.87 38.94
C ASP A 510 -3.57 6.16 37.70
N GLU A 511 -2.68 5.22 37.37
CA GLU A 511 -2.00 5.20 36.10
C GLU A 511 -2.81 4.37 35.08
N PHE A 512 -2.71 4.68 33.80
CA PHE A 512 -3.41 4.01 32.71
C PHE A 512 -2.40 3.31 31.81
N LEU A 513 -2.45 1.98 31.80
CA LEU A 513 -1.54 1.14 31.01
C LEU A 513 -2.20 0.80 29.69
N TYR A 514 -1.68 1.33 28.60
CA TYR A 514 -2.04 0.89 27.26
C TYR A 514 -1.26 -0.37 26.89
N SER A 515 -1.97 -1.42 26.51
CA SER A 515 -1.37 -2.63 25.93
C SER A 515 -2.26 -3.21 24.83
N GLN A 516 -1.77 -4.25 24.17
CA GLN A 516 -2.59 -5.11 23.31
C GLN A 516 -2.78 -6.48 23.96
N GLN A 517 -3.99 -7.03 23.83
CA GLN A 517 -4.35 -8.32 24.41
C GLN A 517 -5.24 -9.12 23.45
N ASN A 518 -5.13 -10.47 23.50
CA ASN A 518 -5.99 -11.37 22.73
C ASN A 518 -7.34 -11.61 23.45
N ILE A 519 -8.20 -10.61 23.53
CA ILE A 519 -9.40 -10.62 24.37
C ILE A 519 -10.72 -10.76 23.61
N GLY A 520 -10.69 -10.86 22.30
CA GLY A 520 -11.95 -10.91 21.55
C GLY A 520 -11.80 -11.14 20.06
N ASN A 521 -12.79 -10.69 19.32
CA ASN A 521 -12.87 -10.81 17.88
C ASN A 521 -13.17 -9.47 17.23
N ILE A 522 -12.49 -9.20 16.12
CA ILE A 522 -12.82 -8.08 15.26
C ILE A 522 -13.55 -8.63 14.03
N MET A 523 -14.70 -8.05 13.70
CA MET A 523 -15.39 -8.32 12.44
C MET A 523 -15.52 -7.03 11.66
N MET A 524 -15.37 -7.13 10.36
CA MET A 524 -15.48 -6.02 9.44
C MET A 524 -16.33 -6.42 8.24
N PHE A 525 -17.32 -5.60 7.93
CA PHE A 525 -18.06 -5.68 6.69
C PHE A 525 -17.91 -4.37 5.92
N VAL A 526 -17.40 -4.47 4.70
CA VAL A 526 -17.07 -3.33 3.86
C VAL A 526 -17.73 -3.51 2.50
N VAL A 527 -18.43 -2.50 2.03
CA VAL A 527 -18.92 -2.41 0.65
C VAL A 527 -18.34 -1.15 0.03
N GLN A 528 -17.57 -1.32 -1.04
CA GLN A 528 -16.97 -0.23 -1.79
C GLN A 528 -17.46 -0.27 -3.24
N ASN A 529 -17.85 0.88 -3.76
CA ASN A 529 -18.32 1.02 -5.12
C ASN A 529 -17.47 2.07 -5.85
N TYR A 530 -17.33 1.91 -7.15
CA TYR A 530 -16.80 2.96 -8.01
C TYR A 530 -17.58 3.03 -9.31
N LEU A 531 -17.61 4.22 -9.88
CA LEU A 531 -18.13 4.52 -11.21
C LEU A 531 -17.12 5.41 -11.93
N ARG A 532 -16.59 4.93 -13.03
CA ARG A 532 -15.73 5.70 -13.91
C ARG A 532 -16.48 5.96 -15.22
N TYR A 533 -16.44 7.20 -15.66
CA TYR A 533 -16.99 7.62 -16.95
C TYR A 533 -15.92 8.32 -17.78
N ASP A 534 -15.59 7.77 -18.95
CA ASP A 534 -14.71 8.40 -19.93
C ASP A 534 -15.54 9.38 -20.77
N VAL A 535 -15.62 10.62 -20.31
CA VAL A 535 -16.39 11.71 -20.93
C VAL A 535 -15.94 11.92 -22.38
N VAL A 536 -14.62 12.00 -22.56
CA VAL A 536 -13.95 11.95 -23.85
C VAL A 536 -12.93 10.81 -23.78
N PRO A 537 -13.15 9.70 -24.51
CA PRO A 537 -12.24 8.56 -24.47
C PRO A 537 -10.77 8.96 -24.67
N GLU A 538 -9.88 8.43 -23.85
CA GLU A 538 -8.43 8.72 -23.81
C GLU A 538 -8.05 10.17 -23.41
N HIS A 539 -9.00 11.09 -23.24
CA HIS A 539 -8.71 12.51 -22.96
C HIS A 539 -9.29 13.03 -21.65
N LEU A 540 -10.50 12.64 -21.28
CA LEU A 540 -11.16 13.14 -20.08
C LEU A 540 -11.92 12.00 -19.38
N SER A 541 -11.56 11.71 -18.15
CA SER A 541 -12.25 10.76 -17.30
C SER A 541 -12.62 11.34 -15.94
N VAL A 542 -13.78 10.92 -15.45
CA VAL A 542 -14.27 11.21 -14.10
C VAL A 542 -14.50 9.88 -13.40
N THR A 543 -14.00 9.75 -12.18
CA THR A 543 -14.25 8.58 -11.34
C THR A 543 -14.88 9.06 -10.04
N LEU A 544 -15.99 8.45 -9.67
CA LEU A 544 -16.64 8.60 -8.36
C LEU A 544 -16.48 7.28 -7.62
N PHE A 545 -16.27 7.36 -6.33
CA PHE A 545 -16.22 6.17 -5.47
C PHE A 545 -16.89 6.45 -4.12
N GLY A 546 -17.37 5.39 -3.49
CA GLY A 546 -17.96 5.50 -2.18
C GLY A 546 -18.28 4.15 -1.58
N GLY A 547 -18.40 4.10 -0.26
CA GLY A 547 -18.64 2.86 0.43
C GLY A 547 -19.15 3.02 1.84
N ILE A 548 -19.52 1.88 2.38
CA ILE A 548 -19.99 1.72 3.76
C ILE A 548 -19.05 0.72 4.43
N ASN A 549 -18.59 1.08 5.63
CA ASN A 549 -17.74 0.24 6.45
C ASN A 549 -18.46 0.03 7.80
N ARG A 550 -18.61 -1.21 8.20
CA ARG A 550 -19.18 -1.59 9.49
C ARG A 550 -18.17 -2.42 10.26
N PHE A 551 -17.76 -1.90 11.40
CA PHE A 551 -16.80 -2.52 12.32
C PHE A 551 -17.53 -3.03 13.57
N PHE A 552 -17.11 -4.20 14.05
CA PHE A 552 -17.54 -4.80 15.29
C PHE A 552 -16.31 -5.27 16.06
N ASN A 553 -16.03 -4.63 17.17
CA ASN A 553 -14.98 -5.02 18.10
C ASN A 553 -15.67 -5.59 19.36
N ASN A 554 -15.68 -6.91 19.47
CA ASN A 554 -16.33 -7.63 20.55
C ASN A 554 -15.29 -8.33 21.40
N SER A 555 -15.11 -7.87 22.62
CA SER A 555 -14.20 -8.45 23.60
C SER A 555 -14.93 -8.84 24.89
N SER A 556 -14.22 -9.44 25.80
CA SER A 556 -14.68 -9.69 27.16
C SER A 556 -14.82 -8.43 27.99
N LEU A 557 -14.10 -7.35 27.65
CA LEU A 557 -14.01 -6.10 28.40
C LEU A 557 -14.95 -5.01 27.83
N TYR A 558 -15.13 -4.97 26.50
CA TYR A 558 -15.91 -3.91 25.84
C TYR A 558 -16.52 -4.37 24.51
N ARG A 559 -17.47 -3.60 24.00
CA ARG A 559 -18.09 -3.78 22.67
C ARG A 559 -18.19 -2.44 21.96
N HIS A 560 -17.36 -2.23 20.92
CA HIS A 560 -17.37 -1.02 20.12
C HIS A 560 -17.78 -1.31 18.69
N HIS A 561 -18.85 -0.65 18.23
CA HIS A 561 -19.36 -0.80 16.88
C HIS A 561 -19.40 0.54 16.17
N LEU A 562 -18.94 0.57 14.93
CA LEU A 562 -18.92 1.79 14.13
C LEU A 562 -19.44 1.51 12.73
N THR A 563 -20.34 2.38 12.24
CA THR A 563 -20.64 2.49 10.81
C THR A 563 -20.03 3.77 10.29
N SER A 564 -19.25 3.68 9.23
CA SER A 564 -18.64 4.84 8.58
C SER A 564 -18.90 4.82 7.08
N TYR A 565 -18.86 6.01 6.48
CA TYR A 565 -19.05 6.22 5.06
C TYR A 565 -17.83 6.92 4.51
N ASN A 566 -17.29 6.40 3.41
CA ASN A 566 -16.25 7.07 2.64
C ASN A 566 -16.77 7.34 1.24
N TYR A 567 -16.46 8.51 0.70
CA TYR A 567 -16.80 8.90 -0.66
C TYR A 567 -15.82 9.93 -1.18
N GLY A 568 -15.70 9.97 -2.48
CA GLY A 568 -14.79 10.90 -3.14
C GLY A 568 -14.87 10.76 -4.65
N GLY A 569 -13.96 11.45 -5.31
CA GLY A 569 -13.84 11.36 -6.74
C GLY A 569 -12.56 11.97 -7.27
N ASN A 570 -12.26 11.65 -8.51
CA ASN A 570 -11.16 12.26 -9.23
C ASN A 570 -11.55 12.59 -10.67
N ILE A 571 -10.92 13.61 -11.22
CA ILE A 571 -10.97 14.00 -12.61
C ILE A 571 -9.56 14.00 -13.19
N GLN A 572 -9.41 13.46 -14.39
CA GLN A 572 -8.15 13.45 -15.13
C GLN A 572 -8.42 13.90 -16.57
N ALA A 573 -7.68 14.91 -17.04
CA ALA A 573 -7.77 15.39 -18.39
C ALA A 573 -6.39 15.40 -19.06
N TYR A 574 -6.31 14.87 -20.27
CA TYR A 574 -5.12 14.81 -21.12
C TYR A 574 -5.36 15.67 -22.37
N LEU A 575 -4.79 16.87 -22.37
CA LEU A 575 -5.01 17.90 -23.39
C LEU A 575 -3.70 18.15 -24.16
N GLY A 576 -3.37 17.25 -25.08
CA GLY A 576 -2.12 17.30 -25.83
C GLY A 576 -0.88 17.16 -24.93
N ARG A 577 -0.21 18.29 -24.62
CA ARG A 577 0.96 18.32 -23.74
C ARG A 577 0.62 18.57 -22.28
N TRP A 578 -0.64 18.89 -21.97
CA TRP A 578 -1.11 19.18 -20.63
C TRP A 578 -1.80 17.98 -20.02
N THR A 579 -1.56 17.75 -18.73
CA THR A 579 -2.33 16.83 -17.90
C THR A 579 -2.90 17.62 -16.72
N LEU A 580 -4.20 17.51 -16.49
CA LEU A 580 -4.87 18.10 -15.34
C LEU A 580 -5.40 16.98 -14.46
N THR A 581 -5.23 17.11 -13.15
CA THR A 581 -5.71 16.15 -12.15
C THR A 581 -6.40 16.88 -11.02
N GLY A 582 -7.57 16.43 -10.62
CA GLY A 582 -8.26 16.86 -9.42
C GLY A 582 -8.71 15.66 -8.61
N TYR A 583 -8.62 15.72 -7.28
CA TYR A 583 -9.05 14.69 -6.36
C TYR A 583 -9.64 15.28 -5.10
N ALA A 584 -10.70 14.67 -4.60
CA ALA A 584 -11.25 14.97 -3.28
C ALA A 584 -11.85 13.73 -2.65
N ASP A 585 -11.68 13.55 -1.33
CA ASP A 585 -12.38 12.57 -0.52
C ASP A 585 -12.78 13.15 0.86
N ASN A 586 -13.64 12.43 1.58
CA ASN A 586 -14.08 12.82 2.92
C ASN A 586 -13.26 12.20 4.06
N GLY A 587 -12.15 11.53 3.74
CA GLY A 587 -11.34 10.79 4.69
C GLY A 587 -11.94 9.43 5.08
N TRP A 588 -11.29 8.77 6.00
CA TRP A 588 -11.61 7.41 6.45
C TRP A 588 -11.79 7.37 7.97
N LYS A 589 -12.91 6.80 8.44
CA LYS A 589 -13.20 6.61 9.86
C LYS A 589 -13.26 5.12 10.20
N PHE A 590 -12.60 4.70 11.28
CA PHE A 590 -12.52 3.31 11.72
C PHE A 590 -12.52 3.19 13.24
N VAL A 591 -12.75 1.97 13.74
CA VAL A 591 -12.56 1.62 15.16
C VAL A 591 -11.80 0.29 15.25
N GLU A 592 -10.78 0.26 16.08
CA GLU A 592 -9.98 -0.93 16.38
C GLU A 592 -9.68 -0.99 17.88
N GLY A 593 -10.26 -1.99 18.55
CA GLY A 593 -10.21 -2.07 20.00
C GLY A 593 -10.93 -0.88 20.66
N GLU A 594 -10.26 -0.21 21.56
CA GLU A 594 -10.71 1.01 22.24
C GLU A 594 -10.36 2.30 21.49
N HIS A 595 -9.75 2.20 20.30
CA HIS A 595 -9.40 3.36 19.49
C HIS A 595 -10.38 3.58 18.33
N GLU A 596 -10.99 4.75 18.27
CA GLU A 596 -11.64 5.29 17.08
C GLU A 596 -10.70 6.27 16.39
N GLY A 597 -10.44 6.07 15.12
CA GLY A 597 -9.60 6.94 14.31
C GLY A 597 -10.34 7.54 13.12
N ARG A 598 -9.94 8.74 12.70
CA ARG A 598 -10.38 9.37 11.45
C ARG A 598 -9.21 10.05 10.76
N ASN A 599 -8.87 9.61 9.56
CA ASN A 599 -7.98 10.36 8.67
C ASN A 599 -8.73 11.55 8.08
N GLY A 600 -8.06 12.67 7.92
CA GLY A 600 -8.64 13.89 7.36
C GLY A 600 -9.03 13.71 5.89
N ALA A 601 -9.91 14.56 5.40
CA ALA A 601 -10.24 14.67 3.99
C ALA A 601 -9.00 15.04 3.17
N ALA A 602 -8.79 14.39 2.05
CA ALA A 602 -7.72 14.71 1.12
C ALA A 602 -8.29 15.49 -0.08
N ILE A 603 -7.68 16.63 -0.41
CA ILE A 603 -8.04 17.43 -1.58
C ILE A 603 -6.75 17.85 -2.27
N TYR A 604 -6.65 17.63 -3.57
CA TYR A 604 -5.54 18.13 -4.36
C TYR A 604 -5.89 18.45 -5.79
N LEU A 605 -5.12 19.38 -6.37
CA LEU A 605 -5.16 19.80 -7.75
C LEU A 605 -3.77 19.71 -8.35
N GLY A 606 -3.66 19.26 -9.58
CA GLY A 606 -2.39 19.13 -10.27
C GLY A 606 -2.48 19.54 -11.73
N VAL A 607 -1.44 20.19 -12.22
CA VAL A 607 -1.23 20.47 -13.64
C VAL A 607 0.18 20.08 -14.03
N SER A 608 0.32 19.42 -15.17
CA SER A 608 1.61 18.99 -15.71
C SER A 608 1.71 19.40 -17.16
N TYR A 609 2.90 19.87 -17.57
CA TYR A 609 3.21 20.23 -18.96
C TYR A 609 4.45 19.46 -19.44
N ARG A 610 4.29 18.76 -20.56
CA ARG A 610 5.37 18.00 -21.20
C ARG A 610 5.98 18.79 -22.35
N TRP A 611 7.30 18.97 -22.27
CA TRP A 611 8.09 19.57 -23.33
C TRP A 611 9.29 18.71 -23.71
N LYS A 612 9.18 18.00 -24.86
CA LYS A 612 10.23 17.07 -25.34
C LYS A 612 10.59 16.01 -24.28
N LYS A 613 11.78 16.12 -23.67
CA LYS A 613 12.34 15.23 -22.65
C LYS A 613 12.03 15.69 -21.21
N TYR A 614 11.36 16.81 -21.06
CA TYR A 614 11.07 17.44 -19.77
C TYR A 614 9.58 17.35 -19.46
N ASN A 615 9.29 17.17 -18.19
CA ASN A 615 7.95 17.31 -17.65
C ASN A 615 8.01 18.23 -16.42
N VAL A 616 7.21 19.29 -16.44
CA VAL A 616 7.07 20.22 -15.32
C VAL A 616 5.66 20.10 -14.79
N SER A 617 5.53 19.87 -13.48
CA SER A 617 4.23 19.75 -12.83
C SER A 617 4.14 20.71 -11.65
N LEU A 618 2.99 21.33 -11.50
CA LEU A 618 2.60 22.05 -10.30
C LEU A 618 1.47 21.28 -9.62
N PHE A 619 1.60 21.08 -8.34
CA PHE A 619 0.67 20.32 -7.54
C PHE A 619 0.31 21.10 -6.28
N MET A 620 -0.98 21.24 -5.98
CA MET A 620 -1.48 21.92 -4.79
C MET A 620 -2.26 20.94 -3.91
N GLN A 621 -1.83 20.80 -2.67
CA GLN A 621 -2.45 19.95 -1.67
C GLN A 621 -3.26 20.83 -0.69
N HIS A 622 -4.42 20.35 -0.28
CA HIS A 622 -5.37 21.05 0.59
C HIS A 622 -5.64 22.50 0.13
N PRO A 623 -6.05 22.72 -1.15
CA PRO A 623 -6.35 24.05 -1.65
C PRO A 623 -7.43 24.72 -0.79
N PHE A 624 -7.24 26.02 -0.54
CA PHE A 624 -8.17 26.87 0.25
C PHE A 624 -8.29 26.49 1.74
N GLN A 625 -7.41 25.62 2.27
CA GLN A 625 -7.36 25.25 3.69
C GLN A 625 -6.05 25.72 4.32
N GLN A 626 -6.11 26.54 5.36
CA GLN A 626 -4.91 27.02 6.04
C GLN A 626 -4.36 26.02 7.07
N HIS A 627 -5.25 25.33 7.79
CA HIS A 627 -4.90 24.39 8.86
C HIS A 627 -5.72 23.10 8.73
N PRO A 628 -5.52 22.29 7.67
CA PRO A 628 -6.28 21.05 7.50
C PRO A 628 -6.11 20.14 8.72
N ALA A 629 -7.22 19.55 9.18
CA ALA A 629 -7.18 18.47 10.14
C ALA A 629 -6.77 17.19 9.41
N ILE A 630 -5.58 16.68 9.71
CA ILE A 630 -5.01 15.50 9.05
C ILE A 630 -5.40 14.20 9.74
N GLN A 631 -5.65 14.26 11.04
CA GLN A 631 -6.06 13.10 11.83
C GLN A 631 -6.89 13.53 13.05
N ARG A 632 -7.82 12.67 13.45
CA ARG A 632 -8.53 12.73 14.73
C ARG A 632 -8.51 11.36 15.37
N GLY A 633 -8.42 11.31 16.70
CA GLY A 633 -8.47 10.08 17.48
C GLY A 633 -9.39 10.22 18.67
N LYS A 634 -9.96 9.07 19.09
CA LYS A 634 -10.68 8.95 20.36
C LYS A 634 -10.27 7.65 21.05
N VAL A 635 -10.16 7.70 22.35
CA VAL A 635 -10.10 6.52 23.22
C VAL A 635 -11.48 6.32 23.83
N LEU A 636 -11.98 5.08 23.75
CA LEU A 636 -13.35 4.71 24.13
C LEU A 636 -13.37 3.79 25.37
N ASN A 637 -12.41 3.96 26.28
CA ASN A 637 -12.33 3.18 27.51
C ASN A 637 -13.30 3.74 28.57
N GLU A 638 -13.85 2.89 29.42
CA GLU A 638 -14.81 3.29 30.46
C GLU A 638 -14.22 4.22 31.52
N ASN A 639 -12.90 4.10 31.79
CA ASN A 639 -12.19 4.90 32.79
C ASN A 639 -11.30 5.99 32.17
N LEU A 640 -11.17 6.02 30.84
CA LEU A 640 -10.39 7.01 30.10
C LEU A 640 -11.10 7.40 28.80
N TYR A 641 -11.71 8.56 28.78
CA TYR A 641 -12.16 9.18 27.55
C TYR A 641 -11.15 10.19 27.06
N LYS A 642 -10.67 10.06 25.82
CA LYS A 642 -9.67 10.96 25.25
C LYS A 642 -10.02 11.31 23.81
N GLU A 643 -9.97 12.59 23.48
CA GLU A 643 -10.07 13.07 22.09
C GLU A 643 -8.79 13.79 21.69
N SER A 644 -8.31 13.52 20.50
CA SER A 644 -7.15 14.19 19.91
C SER A 644 -7.43 14.65 18.49
N ILE A 645 -6.85 15.80 18.13
CA ILE A 645 -6.91 16.33 16.77
C ILE A 645 -5.54 16.85 16.37
N TYR A 646 -5.13 16.48 15.18
CA TYR A 646 -3.86 16.87 14.57
C TYR A 646 -4.13 17.77 13.36
N ARG A 647 -3.49 18.94 13.31
CA ARG A 647 -3.59 19.92 12.23
C ARG A 647 -2.22 20.26 11.69
N SER A 648 -2.13 20.65 10.42
CA SER A 648 -0.86 21.08 9.85
C SER A 648 -1.04 22.29 8.96
N ARG A 649 -0.43 23.42 9.35
CA ARG A 649 -0.33 24.61 8.49
C ARG A 649 0.52 24.33 7.25
N ASP A 650 1.59 23.56 7.40
CA ASP A 650 2.54 23.28 6.32
C ASP A 650 1.93 22.45 5.18
N LEU A 651 0.87 21.69 5.44
CA LEU A 651 0.12 20.97 4.43
C LEU A 651 -1.04 21.79 3.84
N GLY A 652 -1.41 22.89 4.48
CA GLY A 652 -2.45 23.81 4.00
C GLY A 652 -1.95 24.63 2.83
N ASN A 653 -2.67 24.60 1.69
CA ASN A 653 -2.27 25.27 0.45
C ASN A 653 -0.83 24.93 0.02
N MET A 654 -0.35 23.71 0.32
CA MET A 654 1.01 23.31 -0.03
C MET A 654 1.15 23.19 -1.54
N ILE A 655 2.06 23.97 -2.12
CA ILE A 655 2.37 23.98 -3.55
C ILE A 655 3.71 23.27 -3.74
N THR A 656 3.70 22.23 -4.58
CA THR A 656 4.88 21.45 -4.96
C THR A 656 5.16 21.63 -6.43
N LEU A 657 6.39 22.00 -6.76
CA LEU A 657 6.91 22.01 -8.12
C LEU A 657 7.69 20.72 -8.36
N ARG A 658 7.37 20.02 -9.45
CA ARG A 658 8.10 18.84 -9.89
C ARG A 658 8.72 19.09 -11.25
N PHE A 659 9.98 18.71 -11.39
CA PHE A 659 10.72 18.70 -12.63
C PHE A 659 11.23 17.28 -12.91
N SER A 660 10.82 16.71 -14.03
CA SER A 660 11.30 15.39 -14.48
C SER A 660 12.05 15.55 -15.80
N TRP A 661 13.19 14.91 -15.88
CA TRP A 661 14.03 14.85 -17.07
C TRP A 661 14.50 13.43 -17.32
N LYS A 662 14.51 13.03 -18.62
CA LYS A 662 14.99 11.72 -19.04
C LYS A 662 15.77 11.82 -20.35
N LEU A 663 16.97 11.31 -20.37
CA LEU A 663 17.81 11.12 -21.54
C LEU A 663 17.99 9.62 -21.77
N SER A 664 17.60 9.15 -22.95
CA SER A 664 17.80 7.77 -23.37
C SER A 664 18.48 7.73 -24.74
N LYS A 665 19.45 6.82 -24.91
CA LYS A 665 20.12 6.56 -26.19
C LYS A 665 20.34 5.05 -26.32
N GLY A 666 20.09 4.51 -27.51
CA GLY A 666 20.23 3.09 -27.82
C GLY A 666 19.06 2.57 -28.62
N LYS A 667 19.23 1.42 -29.29
CA LYS A 667 18.18 0.85 -30.15
C LYS A 667 17.10 0.09 -29.37
N SER A 668 17.03 0.21 -28.06
CA SER A 668 16.02 -0.43 -27.25
C SER A 668 16.58 -0.95 -25.90
N TYR A 669 15.75 -1.25 -24.89
CA TYR A 669 16.15 -1.71 -23.55
C TYR A 669 15.84 -3.18 -23.35
N LYS A 670 16.67 -3.90 -22.63
CA LYS A 670 16.36 -5.22 -22.12
C LYS A 670 15.93 -5.06 -20.66
N GLU A 671 14.68 -5.37 -20.37
CA GLU A 671 14.22 -5.53 -19.00
C GLU A 671 14.01 -7.01 -18.68
N ILE A 672 14.17 -7.34 -17.44
CA ILE A 672 14.36 -8.69 -16.95
C ILE A 672 13.16 -9.09 -16.15
N ASP A 673 12.57 -10.23 -16.48
CA ASP A 673 11.41 -10.77 -15.79
C ASP A 673 11.84 -11.36 -14.43
N LYS A 674 11.45 -10.72 -13.35
CA LYS A 674 11.52 -11.28 -11.99
C LYS A 674 10.13 -11.79 -11.59
N LYS A 675 10.03 -13.06 -11.21
CA LYS A 675 8.72 -13.69 -10.93
C LYS A 675 8.32 -13.66 -9.46
N VAL A 676 9.28 -13.45 -8.57
CA VAL A 676 9.13 -13.48 -7.13
C VAL A 676 10.04 -12.46 -6.48
N GLN A 677 9.64 -11.85 -5.38
CA GLN A 677 10.48 -10.94 -4.61
C GLN A 677 9.93 -10.74 -3.20
N HIS A 678 10.84 -10.74 -2.22
CA HIS A 678 10.59 -10.21 -0.89
C HIS A 678 11.06 -8.75 -0.79
N GLU A 679 10.33 -7.94 -0.05
CA GLU A 679 10.72 -6.55 0.19
C GLU A 679 11.84 -6.41 1.23
N GLY A 680 12.10 -7.48 2.00
CA GLY A 680 12.94 -7.44 3.18
C GLY A 680 12.20 -6.86 4.38
N ASN A 681 12.70 -7.12 5.58
CA ASN A 681 12.11 -6.56 6.79
C ASN A 681 12.41 -5.05 6.86
N LYS A 682 11.35 -4.23 6.89
CA LYS A 682 11.41 -2.76 7.04
C LYS A 682 10.86 -2.28 8.37
N GLN A 683 10.39 -3.19 9.22
CA GLN A 683 9.81 -2.82 10.51
C GLN A 683 10.89 -2.58 11.55
N THR A 684 10.85 -1.42 12.17
CA THR A 684 11.61 -1.20 13.40
C THR A 684 10.99 -2.02 14.52
N SER A 685 11.81 -2.55 15.38
CA SER A 685 11.38 -3.31 16.54
C SER A 685 11.24 -2.47 17.81
N ILE A 686 11.36 -1.16 17.69
CA ILE A 686 11.28 -0.19 18.79
C ILE A 686 9.83 0.18 19.05
N LEU A 687 9.42 0.11 20.31
CA LEU A 687 8.09 0.44 20.82
C LEU A 687 7.80 1.94 20.69
#